data_ae6b86b6ed768f7134197f5db24ef2f3
#
_entry.id   ae6b86b6ed768f7134197f5db24ef2f3
#
_cell.length_a   1.000
_cell.length_b   1.000
_cell.length_c   1.000
_cell.angle_alpha   90.00
_cell.angle_beta   90.00
_cell.angle_gamma   90.00
#
_symmetry.space_group_name_H-M   'P 1'
#
loop_
_entity.id
_entity.type
_entity.pdbx_description
1 polymer ?
#
loop_
_entity_poly.entity_id
_entity_poly.type
_entity_poly.pdbx_seq_one_letter_code
_entity_poly.pdbx_strand_id
1 'polypeptide(L)'
;MAIYHLSAKIISRGKGRNAVAAAAYRRAEKLYDERCQKSWNYQNKPGVVHSEISIPANSPSWLNDINAEALWNLVEKSEKRIDAQLSREIEFSLPVELNQEQGIELARSFIQEQFISRGMVADWNVHWDNPENPHVHVMLTMRELTESGFGKKVVEWNHKSLLFTWREKWAESANLYLKAHQHNVRIDHRSYKDQGIDLVPTIHRGHASEEIANRGEVAELKNKLDEIKKENLKRILENPELLAKKIFLSIEHHESVFSDRELSKSILTYANSRTEFDSAMENIKKSKNLIYLGLGEDGRDRYTTQRMFDLENNIQKIADKMQRQNHVKITQHKIQKTLERYQARIGSRLTDEQRTAVNHVVSKDAISCLVGRAGTGKSFSLGAANAVWKSKGLKVYGIALMGVAASGLNKSAGIESSTIESFRYSVQNGIIKLSKRDVIVMDEAGMTDSVAMEAVLNAVHQSKAKLVLVGDHAQLQPVGPGATFRAILERIGFVEIQTVFRQKEEWQREATKEFSKGFTKSAIEKYEHQGFVHFEKTESDAMQKLVGHWSAKNSLCSLVLAHRNKDVNELNQLLRQKRIDLQEISQGHEVNSRNGTINLSLGDKILFLKNNKTLGVKNGHFAEVTHVNFSESGKVLSFTAMLDEDRSREITVDPDTYHHFTYGYAATVHKSQGATVDNSFIYLGGRGWNKSLAYVAMSRHKENCQVYADQATHKSIESLKYNVNRKAHKDSVLDYPLAFSERRGINNESLIQKLPQVITE
;
A
#
# COMPACT_ATOMS: atom_id res chain seq x y z
N MET A 1 -18.73 7.10 -4.38
CA MET A 1 -18.67 5.64 -4.10
C MET A 1 -18.40 4.94 -5.42
N ALA A 2 -17.34 4.15 -5.48
CA ALA A 2 -16.94 3.44 -6.70
C ALA A 2 -18.09 2.59 -7.23
N ILE A 3 -18.39 2.72 -8.51
CA ILE A 3 -19.42 1.97 -9.21
C ILE A 3 -18.74 0.96 -10.12
N TYR A 4 -19.15 -0.31 -10.03
CA TYR A 4 -18.65 -1.33 -10.93
C TYR A 4 -19.31 -1.20 -12.31
N HIS A 5 -18.51 -1.09 -13.37
CA HIS A 5 -18.95 -1.26 -14.75
C HIS A 5 -17.84 -1.92 -15.57
N LEU A 6 -18.17 -2.95 -16.35
CA LEU A 6 -17.35 -3.44 -17.45
C LEU A 6 -18.27 -4.01 -18.53
N SER A 7 -18.19 -3.45 -19.72
CA SER A 7 -18.94 -3.89 -20.90
C SER A 7 -18.02 -4.22 -22.07
N ALA A 8 -18.47 -5.09 -22.95
CA ALA A 8 -17.79 -5.43 -24.19
C ALA A 8 -18.73 -5.23 -25.37
N LYS A 9 -18.24 -4.54 -26.40
CA LYS A 9 -18.97 -4.27 -27.65
C LYS A 9 -18.11 -4.69 -28.84
N ILE A 10 -18.73 -4.94 -30.00
CA ILE A 10 -18.00 -5.20 -31.25
C ILE A 10 -18.20 -4.03 -32.19
N ILE A 11 -17.10 -3.50 -32.70
CA ILE A 11 -17.06 -2.53 -33.79
C ILE A 11 -17.04 -3.34 -35.09
N SER A 12 -18.08 -3.22 -35.89
CA SER A 12 -18.21 -3.97 -37.14
C SER A 12 -18.78 -3.12 -38.28
N ARG A 13 -18.34 -3.40 -39.50
CA ARG A 13 -18.85 -2.76 -40.72
C ARG A 13 -20.33 -3.04 -40.92
N GLY A 14 -20.79 -4.25 -40.64
CA GLY A 14 -22.21 -4.62 -40.79
C GLY A 14 -23.16 -3.79 -39.91
N LYS A 15 -22.63 -3.08 -38.88
CA LYS A 15 -23.37 -2.12 -38.10
C LYS A 15 -23.10 -0.65 -38.48
N GLY A 16 -22.55 -0.42 -39.69
CA GLY A 16 -22.19 0.92 -40.16
C GLY A 16 -21.05 1.59 -39.39
N ARG A 17 -20.26 0.81 -38.63
CA ARG A 17 -19.14 1.34 -37.81
C ARG A 17 -17.82 1.17 -38.55
N ASN A 18 -16.87 2.05 -38.26
CA ASN A 18 -15.55 2.12 -38.84
C ASN A 18 -14.50 2.19 -37.73
N ALA A 19 -13.37 1.46 -37.86
CA ALA A 19 -12.37 1.39 -36.81
C ALA A 19 -11.58 2.68 -36.66
N VAL A 20 -11.23 3.35 -37.79
CA VAL A 20 -10.50 4.63 -37.77
C VAL A 20 -11.37 5.74 -37.13
N ALA A 21 -12.66 5.82 -37.53
CA ALA A 21 -13.60 6.78 -36.94
C ALA A 21 -13.82 6.52 -35.44
N ALA A 22 -13.86 5.24 -35.05
CA ALA A 22 -14.01 4.86 -33.65
C ALA A 22 -12.79 5.24 -32.81
N ALA A 23 -11.58 5.06 -33.32
CA ALA A 23 -10.35 5.48 -32.67
C ALA A 23 -10.25 7.01 -32.59
N ALA A 24 -10.49 7.74 -33.68
CA ALA A 24 -10.49 9.21 -33.72
C ALA A 24 -11.40 9.82 -32.64
N TYR A 25 -12.61 9.26 -32.47
CA TYR A 25 -13.57 9.73 -31.47
C TYR A 25 -13.09 9.49 -30.02
N ARG A 26 -12.48 8.33 -29.74
CA ARG A 26 -12.03 7.96 -28.39
C ARG A 26 -10.76 8.68 -27.97
N ARG A 27 -9.90 8.97 -28.95
CA ARG A 27 -8.65 9.71 -28.74
C ARG A 27 -8.82 11.22 -28.75
N ALA A 28 -10.00 11.71 -29.19
CA ALA A 28 -10.24 13.13 -29.49
C ALA A 28 -9.21 13.68 -30.51
N GLU A 29 -8.88 12.89 -31.53
CA GLU A 29 -7.88 13.22 -32.55
C GLU A 29 -8.52 13.34 -33.93
N LYS A 30 -7.74 13.87 -34.90
CA LYS A 30 -8.08 13.85 -36.31
C LYS A 30 -7.29 12.71 -36.95
N LEU A 31 -7.99 11.68 -37.46
CA LEU A 31 -7.40 10.54 -38.15
C LEU A 31 -7.92 10.41 -39.60
N TYR A 32 -7.05 10.10 -40.52
CA TYR A 32 -7.41 9.87 -41.92
C TYR A 32 -7.72 8.40 -42.19
N ASP A 33 -8.86 8.13 -42.78
CA ASP A 33 -9.33 6.80 -43.15
C ASP A 33 -9.02 6.55 -44.64
N GLU A 34 -8.03 5.70 -44.90
CA GLU A 34 -7.58 5.36 -46.27
C GLU A 34 -8.68 4.67 -47.08
N ARG A 35 -9.48 3.83 -46.44
CA ARG A 35 -10.57 3.10 -47.10
C ARG A 35 -11.71 3.99 -47.57
N CYS A 36 -12.09 4.94 -46.73
CA CYS A 36 -13.19 5.88 -46.98
C CYS A 36 -12.70 7.18 -47.64
N GLN A 37 -11.38 7.37 -47.77
CA GLN A 37 -10.73 8.62 -48.23
C GLN A 37 -11.27 9.85 -47.53
N LYS A 38 -11.43 9.77 -46.18
CA LYS A 38 -12.06 10.78 -45.34
C LYS A 38 -11.31 10.96 -44.04
N SER A 39 -11.17 12.20 -43.58
CA SER A 39 -10.67 12.51 -42.24
C SER A 39 -11.83 12.56 -41.27
N TRP A 40 -11.65 11.86 -40.13
CA TRP A 40 -12.53 11.94 -38.99
C TRP A 40 -11.89 12.86 -37.95
N ASN A 41 -12.52 14.01 -37.67
CA ASN A 41 -11.94 15.03 -36.78
C ASN A 41 -12.81 15.20 -35.52
N TYR A 42 -12.24 14.88 -34.37
CA TYR A 42 -12.85 15.01 -33.04
C TYR A 42 -11.97 15.80 -32.07
N GLN A 43 -11.02 16.62 -32.55
CA GLN A 43 -10.08 17.40 -31.72
C GLN A 43 -10.77 18.36 -30.75
N ASN A 44 -12.00 18.76 -31.01
CA ASN A 44 -12.78 19.64 -30.12
C ASN A 44 -13.50 18.88 -28.99
N LYS A 45 -13.37 17.53 -28.92
CA LYS A 45 -13.97 16.74 -27.85
C LYS A 45 -13.13 16.88 -26.57
N PRO A 46 -13.68 17.44 -25.49
CA PRO A 46 -12.97 17.54 -24.20
C PRO A 46 -12.89 16.20 -23.48
N GLY A 47 -12.08 16.13 -22.43
CA GLY A 47 -12.14 15.09 -21.41
C GLY A 47 -11.28 13.89 -21.63
N VAL A 48 -10.58 13.74 -22.75
CA VAL A 48 -9.57 12.69 -22.93
C VAL A 48 -8.28 13.13 -22.23
N VAL A 49 -7.93 12.45 -21.15
CA VAL A 49 -6.76 12.77 -20.32
C VAL A 49 -5.56 11.88 -20.60
N HIS A 50 -5.77 10.75 -21.29
CA HIS A 50 -4.71 9.81 -21.65
C HIS A 50 -5.10 9.00 -22.86
N SER A 51 -4.13 8.77 -23.76
CA SER A 51 -4.24 7.90 -24.93
C SER A 51 -2.94 7.12 -25.13
N GLU A 52 -3.02 5.80 -25.21
CA GLU A 52 -1.85 4.92 -25.33
C GLU A 52 -2.15 3.72 -26.23
N ILE A 53 -1.15 3.28 -27.01
CA ILE A 53 -1.18 2.00 -27.68
C ILE A 53 -0.22 1.06 -26.96
N SER A 54 -0.75 -0.02 -26.41
CA SER A 54 0.04 -1.05 -25.72
C SER A 54 0.18 -2.27 -26.63
N ILE A 55 1.40 -2.77 -26.78
CA ILE A 55 1.77 -3.90 -27.64
C ILE A 55 2.41 -5.03 -26.82
N PRO A 56 2.32 -6.31 -27.24
CA PRO A 56 3.01 -7.42 -26.62
C PRO A 56 4.54 -7.27 -26.68
N ALA A 57 5.26 -7.79 -25.67
CA ALA A 57 6.71 -7.63 -25.55
C ALA A 57 7.51 -8.20 -26.74
N ASN A 58 6.99 -9.24 -27.41
CA ASN A 58 7.63 -9.88 -28.56
C ASN A 58 6.88 -9.51 -29.85
N SER A 59 6.49 -8.26 -30.01
CA SER A 59 5.79 -7.80 -31.20
C SER A 59 6.73 -7.71 -32.42
N PRO A 60 6.23 -7.96 -33.64
CA PRO A 60 6.97 -7.70 -34.86
C PRO A 60 7.40 -6.25 -35.01
N SER A 61 8.49 -6.00 -35.67
CA SER A 61 9.12 -4.67 -35.83
C SER A 61 8.21 -3.60 -36.44
N TRP A 62 7.25 -3.97 -37.26
CA TRP A 62 6.30 -3.05 -37.91
C TRP A 62 5.32 -2.41 -36.91
N LEU A 63 5.21 -2.94 -35.68
CA LEU A 63 4.42 -2.35 -34.58
C LEU A 63 5.21 -1.35 -33.76
N ASN A 64 6.54 -1.30 -33.89
CA ASN A 64 7.34 -0.33 -33.17
C ASN A 64 6.95 1.08 -33.64
N ASP A 65 6.63 1.95 -32.68
CA ASP A 65 6.21 3.34 -32.91
C ASP A 65 4.95 3.52 -33.78
N ILE A 66 4.10 2.50 -33.89
CA ILE A 66 2.85 2.59 -34.66
C ILE A 66 1.89 3.58 -33.96
N ASN A 67 1.37 4.53 -34.74
CA ASN A 67 0.32 5.43 -34.29
C ASN A 67 -1.08 4.86 -34.54
N ALA A 68 -2.11 5.50 -33.97
CA ALA A 68 -3.48 5.01 -34.07
C ALA A 68 -4.02 5.03 -35.50
N GLU A 69 -3.65 6.03 -36.30
CA GLU A 69 -4.05 6.12 -37.72
C GLU A 69 -3.54 4.91 -38.52
N ALA A 70 -2.24 4.63 -38.42
CA ALA A 70 -1.63 3.50 -39.12
C ALA A 70 -2.19 2.14 -38.64
N LEU A 71 -2.32 1.97 -37.28
CA LEU A 71 -2.85 0.73 -36.71
C LEU A 71 -4.26 0.41 -37.22
N TRP A 72 -5.18 1.38 -37.17
CA TRP A 72 -6.58 1.12 -37.50
C TRP A 72 -6.83 1.08 -39.01
N ASN A 73 -6.03 1.77 -39.83
CA ASN A 73 -6.03 1.58 -41.29
C ASN A 73 -5.51 0.17 -41.69
N LEU A 74 -4.46 -0.35 -41.04
CA LEU A 74 -4.01 -1.73 -41.24
C LEU A 74 -5.07 -2.75 -40.84
N VAL A 75 -5.80 -2.54 -39.73
CA VAL A 75 -6.94 -3.40 -39.34
C VAL A 75 -8.04 -3.34 -40.39
N GLU A 76 -8.44 -2.16 -40.85
CA GLU A 76 -9.45 -2.01 -41.92
C GLU A 76 -9.02 -2.72 -43.22
N LYS A 77 -7.75 -2.61 -43.62
CA LYS A 77 -7.19 -3.23 -44.81
C LYS A 77 -7.13 -4.76 -44.70
N SER A 78 -6.89 -5.29 -43.49
CA SER A 78 -6.82 -6.74 -43.28
C SER A 78 -8.18 -7.44 -43.36
N GLU A 79 -9.28 -6.71 -43.33
CA GLU A 79 -10.65 -7.23 -43.34
C GLU A 79 -11.29 -7.10 -44.73
N LYS A 80 -11.59 -8.25 -45.38
CA LYS A 80 -12.14 -8.30 -46.72
C LYS A 80 -13.68 -8.24 -46.79
N ARG A 81 -14.37 -8.70 -45.75
CA ARG A 81 -15.84 -8.83 -45.73
C ARG A 81 -16.53 -7.51 -45.45
N ILE A 82 -17.71 -7.31 -46.08
CA ILE A 82 -18.55 -6.13 -45.91
C ILE A 82 -19.16 -6.03 -44.47
N ASP A 83 -19.33 -7.18 -43.80
CA ASP A 83 -19.87 -7.30 -42.46
C ASP A 83 -18.78 -7.55 -41.39
N ALA A 84 -17.51 -7.34 -41.75
CA ALA A 84 -16.38 -7.68 -40.89
C ALA A 84 -16.44 -7.05 -39.51
N GLN A 85 -16.10 -7.85 -38.51
CA GLN A 85 -15.79 -7.36 -37.15
C GLN A 85 -14.35 -6.81 -37.16
N LEU A 86 -14.18 -5.55 -36.80
CA LEU A 86 -12.94 -4.80 -36.93
C LEU A 86 -12.17 -4.76 -35.61
N SER A 87 -12.88 -4.52 -34.50
CA SER A 87 -12.30 -4.40 -33.18
C SER A 87 -13.29 -4.85 -32.10
N ARG A 88 -12.77 -5.30 -30.97
CA ARG A 88 -13.53 -5.43 -29.74
C ARG A 88 -13.26 -4.22 -28.87
N GLU A 89 -14.30 -3.54 -28.45
CA GLU A 89 -14.24 -2.48 -27.48
C GLU A 89 -14.57 -3.03 -26.10
N ILE A 90 -13.72 -2.74 -25.13
CA ILE A 90 -13.97 -2.92 -23.71
C ILE A 90 -14.07 -1.55 -23.09
N GLU A 91 -15.12 -1.32 -22.33
CA GLU A 91 -15.36 -0.08 -21.59
C GLU A 91 -15.51 -0.44 -20.11
N PHE A 92 -14.77 0.22 -19.23
CA PHE A 92 -14.86 0.01 -17.79
C PHE A 92 -14.69 1.31 -17.00
N SER A 93 -15.44 1.44 -15.89
CA SER A 93 -15.36 2.61 -14.99
C SER A 93 -14.14 2.51 -14.09
N LEU A 94 -13.49 3.65 -13.88
CA LEU A 94 -12.48 3.80 -12.83
C LEU A 94 -13.15 4.19 -11.51
N PRO A 95 -12.62 3.74 -10.35
CA PRO A 95 -13.08 4.21 -9.06
C PRO A 95 -12.88 5.71 -8.91
N VAL A 96 -13.95 6.45 -8.53
CA VAL A 96 -13.93 7.91 -8.34
C VAL A 96 -13.05 8.36 -7.18
N GLU A 97 -12.68 7.46 -6.30
CA GLU A 97 -11.76 7.68 -5.19
C GLU A 97 -10.30 7.78 -5.64
N LEU A 98 -10.00 7.36 -6.88
CA LEU A 98 -8.68 7.48 -7.47
C LEU A 98 -8.52 8.81 -8.18
N ASN A 99 -7.32 9.36 -8.14
CA ASN A 99 -6.98 10.48 -9.03
C ASN A 99 -6.70 9.97 -10.47
N GLN A 100 -6.57 10.89 -11.42
CA GLN A 100 -6.39 10.55 -12.84
C GLN A 100 -5.26 9.55 -13.09
N GLU A 101 -4.13 9.74 -12.44
CA GLU A 101 -2.95 8.91 -12.60
C GLU A 101 -3.10 7.53 -12.02
N GLN A 102 -3.67 7.46 -10.82
CA GLN A 102 -4.01 6.20 -10.19
C GLN A 102 -4.97 5.41 -11.09
N GLY A 103 -5.95 6.10 -11.70
CA GLY A 103 -6.86 5.51 -12.66
C GLY A 103 -6.15 5.01 -13.92
N ILE A 104 -5.26 5.81 -14.50
CA ILE A 104 -4.46 5.44 -15.68
C ILE A 104 -3.56 4.23 -15.38
N GLU A 105 -2.88 4.20 -14.23
CA GLU A 105 -2.00 3.09 -13.87
C GLU A 105 -2.77 1.80 -13.61
N LEU A 106 -3.89 1.88 -12.88
CA LEU A 106 -4.77 0.75 -12.68
C LEU A 106 -5.25 0.20 -14.03
N ALA A 107 -5.69 1.07 -14.94
CA ALA A 107 -6.10 0.70 -16.29
C ALA A 107 -4.96 0.03 -17.07
N ARG A 108 -3.77 0.64 -17.09
CA ARG A 108 -2.59 0.10 -17.77
C ARG A 108 -2.22 -1.28 -17.25
N SER A 109 -2.21 -1.47 -15.94
CA SER A 109 -1.90 -2.76 -15.32
C SER A 109 -2.92 -3.83 -15.72
N PHE A 110 -4.21 -3.51 -15.68
CA PHE A 110 -5.29 -4.41 -16.08
C PHE A 110 -5.22 -4.77 -17.57
N ILE A 111 -4.99 -3.78 -18.45
CA ILE A 111 -4.87 -3.96 -19.90
C ILE A 111 -3.66 -4.85 -20.21
N GLN A 112 -2.52 -4.58 -19.60
CA GLN A 112 -1.31 -5.38 -19.76
C GLN A 112 -1.52 -6.83 -19.36
N GLU A 113 -2.19 -7.07 -18.22
CA GLU A 113 -2.42 -8.40 -17.70
C GLU A 113 -3.47 -9.19 -18.50
N GLN A 114 -4.58 -8.54 -18.86
CA GLN A 114 -5.73 -9.26 -19.43
C GLN A 114 -5.75 -9.32 -20.96
N PHE A 115 -5.14 -8.36 -21.66
CA PHE A 115 -5.21 -8.28 -23.10
C PHE A 115 -3.83 -8.43 -23.76
N ILE A 116 -2.85 -7.64 -23.35
CA ILE A 116 -1.51 -7.63 -23.98
C ILE A 116 -0.79 -8.96 -23.76
N SER A 117 -0.88 -9.54 -22.56
CA SER A 117 -0.31 -10.86 -22.25
C SER A 117 -0.86 -12.00 -23.11
N ARG A 118 -2.03 -11.80 -23.73
CA ARG A 118 -2.68 -12.76 -24.64
C ARG A 118 -2.35 -12.53 -26.11
N GLY A 119 -1.53 -11.52 -26.43
CA GLY A 119 -1.11 -11.21 -27.79
C GLY A 119 -1.98 -10.17 -28.51
N MET A 120 -2.93 -9.52 -27.83
CA MET A 120 -3.74 -8.44 -28.41
C MET A 120 -2.94 -7.13 -28.40
N VAL A 121 -3.16 -6.28 -29.41
CA VAL A 121 -2.78 -4.86 -29.35
C VAL A 121 -3.97 -4.09 -28.82
N ALA A 122 -3.74 -3.19 -27.88
CA ALA A 122 -4.76 -2.36 -27.27
C ALA A 122 -4.48 -0.87 -27.54
N ASP A 123 -5.42 -0.19 -28.19
CA ASP A 123 -5.50 1.27 -28.23
C ASP A 123 -6.52 1.71 -27.18
N TRP A 124 -6.05 2.36 -26.12
CA TRP A 124 -6.89 2.68 -24.98
C TRP A 124 -6.79 4.13 -24.55
N ASN A 125 -7.93 4.66 -24.10
CA ASN A 125 -8.12 6.06 -23.84
C ASN A 125 -8.89 6.25 -22.54
N VAL A 126 -8.42 7.16 -21.68
CA VAL A 126 -9.05 7.49 -20.41
C VAL A 126 -9.83 8.79 -20.59
N HIS A 127 -11.12 8.72 -20.30
CA HIS A 127 -12.02 9.86 -20.30
C HIS A 127 -12.31 10.30 -18.86
N TRP A 128 -12.06 11.58 -18.57
CA TRP A 128 -12.21 12.17 -17.23
C TRP A 128 -12.86 13.56 -17.26
N ASP A 129 -13.75 13.77 -18.22
CA ASP A 129 -14.57 14.97 -18.35
C ASP A 129 -15.57 15.14 -17.20
N ASN A 130 -16.03 14.03 -16.64
CA ASN A 130 -16.86 13.99 -15.45
C ASN A 130 -16.11 13.31 -14.30
N PRO A 131 -15.70 14.05 -13.24
CA PRO A 131 -15.02 13.47 -12.08
C PRO A 131 -15.82 12.39 -11.34
N GLU A 132 -17.15 12.37 -11.49
CA GLU A 132 -18.01 11.34 -10.90
C GLU A 132 -18.15 10.09 -11.77
N ASN A 133 -17.63 10.08 -12.99
CA ASN A 133 -17.72 8.97 -13.93
C ASN A 133 -16.46 8.80 -14.79
N PRO A 134 -15.26 8.68 -14.20
CA PRO A 134 -14.07 8.40 -14.97
C PRO A 134 -14.13 6.98 -15.56
N HIS A 135 -13.77 6.83 -16.84
CA HIS A 135 -13.88 5.55 -17.53
C HIS A 135 -12.84 5.37 -18.63
N VAL A 136 -12.61 4.13 -19.00
CA VAL A 136 -11.61 3.74 -19.98
C VAL A 136 -12.29 3.06 -21.17
N HIS A 137 -11.94 3.49 -22.38
CA HIS A 137 -12.26 2.79 -23.60
C HIS A 137 -11.02 2.09 -24.13
N VAL A 138 -11.12 0.80 -24.39
CA VAL A 138 -10.04 -0.03 -24.94
C VAL A 138 -10.50 -0.65 -26.25
N MET A 139 -9.86 -0.30 -27.35
CA MET A 139 -10.05 -0.95 -28.65
C MET A 139 -8.99 -2.04 -28.83
N LEU A 140 -9.41 -3.29 -28.97
CA LEU A 140 -8.54 -4.45 -29.10
C LEU A 140 -8.52 -4.98 -30.52
N THR A 141 -7.33 -5.37 -31.00
CA THR A 141 -7.19 -6.12 -32.25
C THR A 141 -7.74 -7.54 -32.11
N MET A 142 -8.16 -8.15 -33.21
CA MET A 142 -8.83 -9.45 -33.22
C MET A 142 -8.05 -10.53 -34.00
N ARG A 143 -6.83 -10.21 -34.43
CA ARG A 143 -5.98 -11.07 -35.26
C ARG A 143 -4.63 -11.31 -34.63
N GLU A 144 -4.05 -12.46 -34.86
CA GLU A 144 -2.66 -12.76 -34.50
C GLU A 144 -1.70 -11.78 -35.16
N LEU A 145 -0.56 -11.55 -34.52
CA LEU A 145 0.52 -10.73 -35.06
C LEU A 145 1.53 -11.63 -35.79
N THR A 146 1.89 -11.28 -37.03
CA THR A 146 2.92 -11.96 -37.81
C THR A 146 3.97 -10.96 -38.27
N GLU A 147 5.12 -11.40 -38.70
CA GLU A 147 6.19 -10.54 -39.25
C GLU A 147 5.74 -9.67 -40.43
N SER A 148 4.73 -10.12 -41.17
CA SER A 148 4.22 -9.43 -42.37
C SER A 148 2.92 -8.66 -42.14
N GLY A 149 2.42 -8.53 -40.92
CA GLY A 149 1.17 -7.85 -40.58
C GLY A 149 0.20 -8.70 -39.78
N PHE A 150 -1.12 -8.42 -39.91
CA PHE A 150 -2.16 -9.18 -39.23
C PHE A 150 -2.44 -10.52 -39.89
N GLY A 151 -2.32 -11.62 -39.13
CA GLY A 151 -2.61 -12.98 -39.56
C GLY A 151 -4.09 -13.38 -39.43
N LYS A 152 -4.37 -14.59 -38.97
CA LYS A 152 -5.74 -15.12 -38.81
C LYS A 152 -6.46 -14.48 -37.62
N LYS A 153 -7.81 -14.50 -37.66
CA LYS A 153 -8.60 -14.13 -36.46
C LYS A 153 -8.45 -15.18 -35.39
N VAL A 154 -8.23 -14.72 -34.16
CA VAL A 154 -8.15 -15.61 -33.00
C VAL A 154 -9.55 -15.76 -32.39
N VAL A 155 -10.17 -16.90 -32.68
CA VAL A 155 -11.57 -17.19 -32.33
C VAL A 155 -11.75 -17.26 -30.82
N GLU A 156 -10.75 -17.75 -30.07
CA GLU A 156 -10.74 -17.91 -28.64
C GLU A 156 -10.95 -16.57 -27.92
N TRP A 157 -10.47 -15.46 -28.49
CA TRP A 157 -10.67 -14.13 -27.93
C TRP A 157 -12.14 -13.69 -27.92
N ASN A 158 -13.02 -14.37 -28.68
CA ASN A 158 -14.46 -14.09 -28.75
C ASN A 158 -15.31 -14.90 -27.77
N HIS A 159 -14.73 -15.82 -26.99
CA HIS A 159 -15.48 -16.64 -26.06
C HIS A 159 -16.15 -15.78 -24.98
N LYS A 160 -17.43 -16.06 -24.71
CA LYS A 160 -18.22 -15.38 -23.66
C LYS A 160 -17.60 -15.55 -22.28
N SER A 161 -16.94 -16.68 -22.00
CA SER A 161 -16.26 -16.93 -20.73
C SER A 161 -15.19 -15.89 -20.42
N LEU A 162 -14.49 -15.35 -21.43
CA LEU A 162 -13.49 -14.29 -21.21
C LEU A 162 -14.10 -13.01 -20.66
N LEU A 163 -15.33 -12.66 -21.07
CA LEU A 163 -16.00 -11.49 -20.52
C LEU A 163 -16.30 -11.66 -19.03
N PHE A 164 -16.68 -12.85 -18.57
CA PHE A 164 -16.87 -13.13 -17.15
C PHE A 164 -15.54 -13.04 -16.39
N THR A 165 -14.49 -13.64 -16.96
CA THR A 165 -13.13 -13.54 -16.39
C THR A 165 -12.65 -12.09 -16.29
N TRP A 166 -12.83 -11.28 -17.35
CA TRP A 166 -12.43 -9.87 -17.34
C TRP A 166 -13.21 -9.05 -16.30
N ARG A 167 -14.51 -9.33 -16.12
CA ARG A 167 -15.34 -8.69 -15.11
C ARG A 167 -14.86 -8.98 -13.69
N GLU A 168 -14.58 -10.25 -13.40
CA GLU A 168 -14.03 -10.68 -12.11
C GLU A 168 -12.65 -10.07 -11.87
N LYS A 169 -11.75 -10.19 -12.84
CA LYS A 169 -10.39 -9.66 -12.74
C LYS A 169 -10.34 -8.14 -12.62
N TRP A 170 -11.26 -7.43 -13.29
CA TRP A 170 -11.36 -5.99 -13.10
C TRP A 170 -11.74 -5.62 -11.65
N ALA A 171 -12.74 -6.29 -11.08
CA ALA A 171 -13.11 -6.05 -9.69
C ALA A 171 -11.96 -6.39 -8.72
N GLU A 172 -11.26 -7.51 -8.93
CA GLU A 172 -10.08 -7.89 -8.13
C GLU A 172 -8.97 -6.84 -8.22
N SER A 173 -8.57 -6.46 -9.44
CA SER A 173 -7.50 -5.48 -9.68
C SER A 173 -7.83 -4.12 -9.06
N ALA A 174 -9.06 -3.63 -9.29
CA ALA A 174 -9.52 -2.37 -8.72
C ALA A 174 -9.56 -2.41 -7.18
N ASN A 175 -10.03 -3.51 -6.60
CA ASN A 175 -10.08 -3.66 -5.14
C ASN A 175 -8.70 -3.76 -4.50
N LEU A 176 -7.76 -4.46 -5.13
CA LEU A 176 -6.37 -4.51 -4.69
C LEU A 176 -5.71 -3.13 -4.76
N TYR A 177 -5.99 -2.39 -5.84
CA TYR A 177 -5.45 -1.07 -6.05
C TYR A 177 -6.04 -0.04 -5.07
N LEU A 178 -7.35 -0.06 -4.85
CA LEU A 178 -8.04 0.75 -3.84
C LEU A 178 -7.48 0.48 -2.44
N LYS A 179 -7.28 -0.80 -2.09
CA LYS A 179 -6.67 -1.19 -0.81
C LYS A 179 -5.24 -0.65 -0.68
N ALA A 180 -4.43 -0.76 -1.72
CA ALA A 180 -3.06 -0.25 -1.72
C ALA A 180 -2.98 1.28 -1.53
N HIS A 181 -4.03 2.00 -1.94
CA HIS A 181 -4.15 3.46 -1.79
C HIS A 181 -4.99 3.88 -0.59
N GLN A 182 -5.27 2.96 0.35
CA GLN A 182 -5.98 3.22 1.61
C GLN A 182 -7.44 3.69 1.44
N HIS A 183 -8.08 3.34 0.31
CA HIS A 183 -9.50 3.58 0.12
C HIS A 183 -10.34 2.42 0.67
N ASN A 184 -11.36 2.77 1.46
CA ASN A 184 -12.25 1.79 2.13
C ASN A 184 -13.39 1.29 1.26
N VAL A 185 -13.36 1.62 -0.02
CA VAL A 185 -14.40 1.27 -0.99
C VAL A 185 -13.99 0.00 -1.74
N ARG A 186 -14.98 -0.83 -2.07
CA ARG A 186 -14.81 -2.04 -2.87
C ARG A 186 -15.89 -2.12 -3.93
N ILE A 187 -15.54 -2.68 -5.09
CA ILE A 187 -16.47 -2.99 -6.17
C ILE A 187 -16.63 -4.52 -6.30
N ASP A 188 -17.79 -4.97 -6.74
CA ASP A 188 -18.08 -6.39 -7.00
C ASP A 188 -18.64 -6.51 -8.44
N HIS A 189 -18.14 -7.48 -9.19
CA HIS A 189 -18.53 -7.72 -10.58
C HIS A 189 -19.90 -8.37 -10.72
N ARG A 190 -20.43 -8.98 -9.65
CA ARG A 190 -21.72 -9.63 -9.62
C ARG A 190 -22.83 -8.59 -9.43
N SER A 191 -24.01 -8.86 -10.00
CA SER A 191 -25.20 -8.06 -9.73
C SER A 191 -25.59 -8.14 -8.24
N TYR A 192 -26.29 -7.15 -7.72
CA TYR A 192 -26.81 -7.20 -6.35
C TYR A 192 -27.67 -8.45 -6.11
N LYS A 193 -28.42 -8.88 -7.12
CA LYS A 193 -29.21 -10.11 -7.08
C LYS A 193 -28.32 -11.35 -6.91
N ASP A 194 -27.23 -11.47 -7.66
CA ASP A 194 -26.31 -12.60 -7.57
C ASP A 194 -25.50 -12.59 -6.26
N GLN A 195 -25.36 -11.43 -5.65
CA GLN A 195 -24.78 -11.27 -4.32
C GLN A 195 -25.78 -11.57 -3.19
N GLY A 196 -27.07 -11.81 -3.51
CA GLY A 196 -28.13 -11.94 -2.53
C GLY A 196 -28.45 -10.63 -1.79
N ILE A 197 -28.16 -9.48 -2.42
CA ILE A 197 -28.34 -8.16 -1.83
C ILE A 197 -29.58 -7.51 -2.42
N ASP A 198 -30.56 -7.18 -1.57
CA ASP A 198 -31.77 -6.47 -1.96
C ASP A 198 -31.56 -4.96 -2.03
N LEU A 199 -30.84 -4.54 -3.08
CA LEU A 199 -30.62 -3.10 -3.41
C LEU A 199 -30.97 -2.83 -4.87
N VAL A 200 -31.44 -1.60 -5.12
CA VAL A 200 -31.70 -1.12 -6.48
C VAL A 200 -30.38 -0.84 -7.18
N PRO A 201 -30.13 -1.41 -8.37
CA PRO A 201 -28.93 -1.14 -9.15
C PRO A 201 -28.79 0.35 -9.45
N THR A 202 -27.57 0.89 -9.33
CA THR A 202 -27.27 2.25 -9.77
C THR A 202 -27.31 2.35 -11.29
N ILE A 203 -27.69 3.51 -11.81
CA ILE A 203 -27.75 3.76 -13.24
C ILE A 203 -26.37 4.19 -13.70
N HIS A 204 -25.80 3.49 -14.70
CA HIS A 204 -24.55 3.91 -15.34
C HIS A 204 -24.81 5.14 -16.22
N ARG A 205 -24.00 6.19 -16.03
CA ARG A 205 -24.01 7.38 -16.88
C ARG A 205 -23.25 7.05 -18.17
N GLY A 206 -23.96 6.60 -19.22
CA GLY A 206 -23.35 6.43 -20.54
C GLY A 206 -23.25 7.77 -21.29
N HIS A 207 -22.43 7.81 -22.34
CA HIS A 207 -22.20 9.01 -23.18
C HIS A 207 -23.48 9.67 -23.75
N ALA A 208 -24.53 8.89 -24.01
CA ALA A 208 -25.84 9.43 -24.42
C ALA A 208 -26.49 10.34 -23.36
N SER A 209 -26.15 10.18 -22.08
CA SER A 209 -26.68 11.03 -21.02
C SER A 209 -25.97 12.38 -20.91
N GLU A 210 -24.77 12.53 -21.46
CA GLU A 210 -24.02 13.80 -21.49
C GLU A 210 -24.48 14.71 -22.63
N GLU A 211 -24.83 14.18 -23.79
CA GLU A 211 -25.52 14.96 -24.85
C GLU A 211 -26.91 15.44 -24.41
N ILE A 212 -27.59 14.64 -23.59
CA ILE A 212 -28.87 14.98 -22.96
C ILE A 212 -28.66 15.98 -21.83
N ALA A 213 -27.52 15.93 -21.13
CA ALA A 213 -27.14 16.85 -20.04
C ALA A 213 -27.06 18.32 -20.50
N ASN A 214 -26.59 18.56 -21.70
CA ASN A 214 -26.53 19.89 -22.29
C ASN A 214 -27.94 20.47 -22.67
N ARG A 215 -29.01 19.67 -22.49
CA ARG A 215 -30.39 20.05 -22.78
C ARG A 215 -31.30 20.23 -21.52
N GLY A 216 -30.74 20.33 -20.33
CA GLY A 216 -31.52 20.53 -19.08
C GLY A 216 -31.91 19.27 -18.31
N GLU A 217 -31.62 18.08 -18.81
CA GLU A 217 -31.99 16.80 -18.19
C GLU A 217 -30.98 16.27 -17.12
N VAL A 218 -29.85 17.02 -16.87
CA VAL A 218 -28.88 16.68 -15.81
C VAL A 218 -29.54 16.64 -14.43
N ALA A 219 -30.47 17.55 -14.20
CA ALA A 219 -31.17 17.63 -12.93
C ALA A 219 -32.02 16.37 -12.67
N GLU A 220 -32.67 15.83 -13.70
CA GLU A 220 -33.53 14.66 -13.59
C GLU A 220 -32.71 13.38 -13.29
N LEU A 221 -31.57 13.15 -13.98
CA LEU A 221 -30.70 12.01 -13.74
C LEU A 221 -30.03 12.09 -12.37
N LYS A 222 -29.62 13.28 -11.93
CA LYS A 222 -29.06 13.49 -10.59
C LYS A 222 -30.11 13.22 -9.53
N ASN A 223 -31.32 13.73 -9.70
CA ASN A 223 -32.44 13.49 -8.80
C ASN A 223 -32.75 11.98 -8.71
N LYS A 224 -32.80 11.29 -9.85
CA LYS A 224 -33.04 9.83 -9.90
C LYS A 224 -31.94 9.02 -9.21
N LEU A 225 -30.67 9.42 -9.33
CA LEU A 225 -29.56 8.79 -8.60
C LEU A 225 -29.64 9.07 -7.10
N ASP A 226 -30.04 10.26 -6.70
CA ASP A 226 -30.22 10.61 -5.29
C ASP A 226 -31.45 9.91 -4.69
N GLU A 227 -32.50 9.70 -5.46
CA GLU A 227 -33.64 8.84 -5.09
C GLU A 227 -33.21 7.38 -4.90
N ILE A 228 -32.44 6.81 -5.84
CA ILE A 228 -31.89 5.45 -5.69
C ILE A 228 -30.98 5.34 -4.45
N LYS A 229 -30.16 6.35 -4.18
CA LYS A 229 -29.33 6.39 -2.96
C LYS A 229 -30.18 6.41 -1.69
N LYS A 230 -31.22 7.24 -1.66
CA LYS A 230 -32.15 7.31 -0.53
C LYS A 230 -32.90 6.00 -0.35
N GLU A 231 -33.41 5.41 -1.44
CA GLU A 231 -34.11 4.13 -1.42
C GLU A 231 -33.16 3.00 -0.92
N ASN A 232 -31.93 2.94 -1.43
CA ASN A 232 -30.96 1.96 -0.97
C ASN A 232 -30.58 2.16 0.49
N LEU A 233 -30.45 3.40 0.96
CA LEU A 233 -30.20 3.70 2.37
C LEU A 233 -31.33 3.19 3.24
N LYS A 234 -32.60 3.45 2.83
CA LYS A 234 -33.78 2.94 3.50
C LYS A 234 -33.78 1.42 3.56
N ARG A 235 -33.55 0.72 2.43
CA ARG A 235 -33.47 -0.75 2.37
C ARG A 235 -32.37 -1.33 3.25
N ILE A 236 -31.20 -0.66 3.32
CA ILE A 236 -30.12 -1.07 4.22
C ILE A 236 -30.55 -0.97 5.68
N LEU A 237 -31.23 0.12 6.06
CA LEU A 237 -31.72 0.32 7.44
C LEU A 237 -32.84 -0.64 7.81
N GLU A 238 -33.74 -0.96 6.87
CA GLU A 238 -34.86 -1.90 7.05
C GLU A 238 -34.43 -3.36 7.04
N ASN A 239 -33.20 -3.67 6.55
CA ASN A 239 -32.67 -5.04 6.53
C ASN A 239 -31.51 -5.18 7.53
N PRO A 240 -31.75 -5.72 8.74
CA PRO A 240 -30.74 -5.82 9.79
C PRO A 240 -29.49 -6.63 9.39
N GLU A 241 -29.66 -7.69 8.59
CA GLU A 241 -28.52 -8.52 8.15
C GLU A 241 -27.65 -7.77 7.14
N LEU A 242 -28.26 -7.06 6.21
CA LEU A 242 -27.56 -6.24 5.23
C LEU A 242 -26.82 -5.09 5.91
N LEU A 243 -27.46 -4.41 6.85
CA LEU A 243 -26.87 -3.35 7.65
C LEU A 243 -25.66 -3.87 8.43
N ALA A 244 -25.81 -4.96 9.16
CA ALA A 244 -24.74 -5.58 9.92
C ALA A 244 -23.56 -5.94 9.00
N LYS A 245 -23.82 -6.59 7.86
CA LYS A 245 -22.79 -6.92 6.86
C LYS A 245 -22.01 -5.69 6.37
N LYS A 246 -22.71 -4.59 6.07
CA LYS A 246 -22.07 -3.32 5.61
C LYS A 246 -21.19 -2.70 6.70
N ILE A 247 -21.71 -2.64 7.94
CA ILE A 247 -21.01 -2.09 9.10
C ILE A 247 -19.79 -2.93 9.44
N PHE A 248 -19.93 -4.26 9.51
CA PHE A 248 -18.82 -5.15 9.80
C PHE A 248 -17.72 -5.06 8.76
N LEU A 249 -18.04 -5.08 7.47
CA LEU A 249 -17.06 -4.88 6.41
C LEU A 249 -16.31 -3.55 6.52
N SER A 250 -17.02 -2.46 6.88
CA SER A 250 -16.39 -1.15 7.09
C SER A 250 -15.38 -1.17 8.25
N ILE A 251 -15.72 -1.82 9.36
CA ILE A 251 -14.86 -1.90 10.55
C ILE A 251 -13.69 -2.87 10.30
N GLU A 252 -13.94 -4.04 9.71
CA GLU A 252 -12.95 -5.07 9.43
C GLU A 252 -11.81 -4.61 8.49
N HIS A 253 -11.96 -3.50 7.79
CA HIS A 253 -10.86 -2.93 7.01
C HIS A 253 -9.72 -2.41 7.89
N HIS A 254 -10.03 -2.01 9.10
CA HIS A 254 -9.06 -1.38 10.00
C HIS A 254 -8.85 -2.15 11.29
N GLU A 255 -9.92 -2.75 11.83
CA GLU A 255 -9.89 -3.34 13.16
C GLU A 255 -10.41 -4.79 13.11
N SER A 256 -9.70 -5.71 13.78
CA SER A 256 -10.20 -7.07 14.04
C SER A 256 -11.02 -7.13 15.33
N VAL A 257 -10.70 -6.28 16.28
CA VAL A 257 -11.40 -6.09 17.56
C VAL A 257 -11.82 -4.64 17.67
N PHE A 258 -13.06 -4.39 18.05
CA PHE A 258 -13.63 -3.05 18.12
C PHE A 258 -14.59 -2.90 19.30
N SER A 259 -14.89 -1.66 19.65
CA SER A 259 -15.81 -1.31 20.73
C SER A 259 -17.12 -0.73 20.21
N ASP A 260 -18.07 -0.44 21.12
CA ASP A 260 -19.29 0.31 20.81
C ASP A 260 -19.02 1.66 20.13
N ARG A 261 -17.84 2.25 20.34
CA ARG A 261 -17.46 3.51 19.71
C ARG A 261 -17.27 3.35 18.20
N GLU A 262 -16.57 2.30 17.77
CA GLU A 262 -16.34 2.02 16.35
C GLU A 262 -17.66 1.59 15.69
N LEU A 263 -18.49 0.79 16.37
CA LEU A 263 -19.85 0.49 15.92
C LEU A 263 -20.67 1.76 15.73
N SER A 264 -20.73 2.62 16.76
CA SER A 264 -21.46 3.88 16.68
C SER A 264 -21.01 4.76 15.53
N LYS A 265 -19.68 4.90 15.34
CA LYS A 265 -19.12 5.69 14.25
C LYS A 265 -19.54 5.14 12.89
N SER A 266 -19.55 3.82 12.72
CA SER A 266 -19.96 3.19 11.47
C SER A 266 -21.47 3.29 11.24
N ILE A 267 -22.30 3.14 12.29
CA ILE A 267 -23.75 3.28 12.20
C ILE A 267 -24.16 4.71 11.79
N LEU A 268 -23.48 5.74 12.33
CA LEU A 268 -23.74 7.14 12.00
C LEU A 268 -23.53 7.48 10.52
N THR A 269 -22.89 6.63 9.74
CA THR A 269 -22.80 6.81 8.27
C THR A 269 -24.10 6.42 7.55
N TYR A 270 -25.00 5.71 8.23
CA TYR A 270 -26.27 5.22 7.68
C TYR A 270 -27.49 5.88 8.35
N ALA A 271 -27.48 6.03 9.68
CA ALA A 271 -28.61 6.56 10.45
C ALA A 271 -28.67 8.09 10.41
N ASN A 272 -29.85 8.63 10.08
CA ASN A 272 -30.14 10.08 10.02
C ASN A 272 -30.91 10.58 11.24
N SER A 273 -31.42 9.68 12.08
CA SER A 273 -32.16 10.00 13.29
C SER A 273 -31.70 9.19 14.50
N ARG A 274 -32.04 9.64 15.68
CA ARG A 274 -31.72 8.92 16.92
C ARG A 274 -32.43 7.56 16.98
N THR A 275 -33.67 7.49 16.55
CA THR A 275 -34.46 6.25 16.51
C THR A 275 -33.87 5.24 15.56
N GLU A 276 -33.42 5.65 14.36
CA GLU A 276 -32.72 4.78 13.42
C GLU A 276 -31.40 4.29 13.98
N PHE A 277 -30.65 5.16 14.65
CA PHE A 277 -29.38 4.79 15.28
C PHE A 277 -29.59 3.72 16.40
N ASP A 278 -30.53 3.97 17.31
CA ASP A 278 -30.80 3.07 18.44
C ASP A 278 -31.32 1.71 17.95
N SER A 279 -32.21 1.67 16.95
CA SER A 279 -32.68 0.44 16.30
C SER A 279 -31.55 -0.30 15.58
N ALA A 280 -30.70 0.41 14.84
CA ALA A 280 -29.54 -0.17 14.16
C ALA A 280 -28.56 -0.79 15.15
N MET A 281 -28.25 -0.09 16.23
CA MET A 281 -27.35 -0.58 17.29
C MET A 281 -27.89 -1.85 17.94
N GLU A 282 -29.19 -1.89 18.25
CA GLU A 282 -29.82 -3.06 18.83
C GLU A 282 -29.79 -4.27 17.88
N ASN A 283 -30.11 -4.04 16.60
CA ASN A 283 -30.09 -5.09 15.58
C ASN A 283 -28.68 -5.65 15.35
N ILE A 284 -27.67 -4.77 15.33
CA ILE A 284 -26.26 -5.20 15.15
C ILE A 284 -25.82 -6.03 16.37
N LYS A 285 -26.18 -5.62 17.59
CA LYS A 285 -25.84 -6.38 18.80
C LYS A 285 -26.51 -7.74 18.88
N LYS A 286 -27.64 -7.94 18.18
CA LYS A 286 -28.32 -9.23 18.06
C LYS A 286 -27.81 -10.08 16.89
N SER A 287 -26.90 -9.55 16.06
CA SER A 287 -26.38 -10.27 14.89
C SER A 287 -25.59 -11.49 15.31
N LYS A 288 -25.86 -12.65 14.69
CA LYS A 288 -25.11 -13.90 14.88
C LYS A 288 -23.63 -13.80 14.43
N ASN A 289 -23.31 -12.81 13.60
CA ASN A 289 -21.96 -12.57 13.11
C ASN A 289 -21.15 -11.64 14.01
N LEU A 290 -21.72 -11.11 15.11
CA LEU A 290 -21.04 -10.35 16.12
C LEU A 290 -20.70 -11.25 17.31
N ILE A 291 -19.42 -11.30 17.65
CA ILE A 291 -18.92 -12.07 18.82
C ILE A 291 -18.49 -11.07 19.88
N TYR A 292 -19.00 -11.23 21.08
CA TYR A 292 -18.57 -10.52 22.26
C TYR A 292 -17.29 -11.15 22.81
N LEU A 293 -16.25 -10.35 23.04
CA LEU A 293 -14.94 -10.82 23.52
C LEU A 293 -14.66 -10.50 25.00
N GLY A 294 -15.54 -9.73 25.65
CA GLY A 294 -15.35 -9.26 27.02
C GLY A 294 -14.93 -7.80 27.10
N LEU A 295 -14.37 -7.40 28.23
CA LEU A 295 -13.93 -6.03 28.50
C LEU A 295 -12.49 -5.82 28.05
N GLY A 296 -12.21 -4.68 27.42
CA GLY A 296 -10.85 -4.22 27.15
C GLY A 296 -10.18 -3.64 28.40
N GLU A 297 -8.88 -3.32 28.28
CA GLU A 297 -8.10 -2.67 29.35
C GLU A 297 -8.71 -1.33 29.83
N ASP A 298 -9.49 -0.67 28.98
CA ASP A 298 -10.19 0.58 29.26
C ASP A 298 -11.59 0.40 29.87
N GLY A 299 -11.96 -0.84 30.21
CA GLY A 299 -13.26 -1.21 30.79
C GLY A 299 -14.42 -1.16 29.80
N ARG A 300 -14.18 -1.03 28.49
CA ARG A 300 -15.23 -1.02 27.48
C ARG A 300 -15.41 -2.39 26.86
N ASP A 301 -16.63 -2.69 26.45
CA ASP A 301 -16.94 -3.89 25.70
C ASP A 301 -16.14 -3.99 24.40
N ARG A 302 -15.69 -5.18 24.10
CA ARG A 302 -14.98 -5.54 22.86
C ARG A 302 -15.75 -6.59 22.10
N TYR A 303 -15.75 -6.38 20.80
CA TYR A 303 -16.41 -7.24 19.85
C TYR A 303 -15.47 -7.58 18.70
N THR A 304 -15.79 -8.68 18.03
CA THR A 304 -15.22 -9.04 16.73
C THR A 304 -16.32 -9.60 15.84
N THR A 305 -16.01 -9.82 14.57
CA THR A 305 -16.91 -10.53 13.67
C THR A 305 -16.52 -12.00 13.59
N GLN A 306 -17.51 -12.88 13.25
CA GLN A 306 -17.23 -14.30 13.04
C GLN A 306 -16.11 -14.53 12.02
N ARG A 307 -16.10 -13.74 10.95
CA ARG A 307 -15.04 -13.82 9.93
C ARG A 307 -13.63 -13.52 10.49
N MET A 308 -13.47 -12.47 11.27
CA MET A 308 -12.19 -12.11 11.86
C MET A 308 -11.77 -13.10 12.95
N PHE A 309 -12.72 -13.59 13.72
CA PHE A 309 -12.51 -14.65 14.71
C PHE A 309 -11.95 -15.94 14.05
N ASP A 310 -12.60 -16.39 13.00
CA ASP A 310 -12.17 -17.60 12.28
C ASP A 310 -10.80 -17.41 11.62
N LEU A 311 -10.56 -16.24 11.01
CA LEU A 311 -9.32 -15.91 10.35
C LEU A 311 -8.13 -15.93 11.33
N GLU A 312 -8.24 -15.24 12.47
CA GLU A 312 -7.14 -15.16 13.43
C GLU A 312 -6.92 -16.49 14.17
N ASN A 313 -7.98 -17.25 14.46
CA ASN A 313 -7.84 -18.60 14.97
C ASN A 313 -7.17 -19.55 13.97
N ASN A 314 -7.46 -19.39 12.65
CA ASN A 314 -6.78 -20.16 11.62
C ASN A 314 -5.27 -19.86 11.57
N ILE A 315 -4.88 -18.58 11.71
CA ILE A 315 -3.47 -18.18 11.84
C ILE A 315 -2.79 -18.95 12.97
N GLN A 316 -3.41 -18.99 14.14
CA GLN A 316 -2.86 -19.70 15.29
C GLN A 316 -2.74 -21.21 15.04
N LYS A 317 -3.80 -21.83 14.52
CA LYS A 317 -3.81 -23.27 14.18
C LYS A 317 -2.70 -23.63 13.18
N ILE A 318 -2.46 -22.77 12.18
CA ILE A 318 -1.39 -23.00 11.19
C ILE A 318 -0.03 -22.82 11.85
N ALA A 319 0.18 -21.78 12.65
CA ALA A 319 1.43 -21.55 13.38
C ALA A 319 1.78 -22.76 14.28
N ASP A 320 0.82 -23.27 15.05
CA ASP A 320 0.97 -24.47 15.88
C ASP A 320 1.33 -25.72 15.08
N LYS A 321 0.67 -25.93 13.91
CA LYS A 321 1.01 -27.05 13.02
C LYS A 321 2.43 -26.92 12.47
N MET A 322 2.83 -25.72 12.06
CA MET A 322 4.17 -25.46 11.54
C MET A 322 5.26 -25.60 12.63
N GLN A 323 4.96 -25.23 13.88
CA GLN A 323 5.89 -25.42 15.00
C GLN A 323 6.19 -26.92 15.26
N ARG A 324 5.20 -27.78 15.04
CA ARG A 324 5.37 -29.25 15.18
C ARG A 324 5.98 -29.92 13.95
N GLN A 325 6.14 -29.17 12.84
CA GLN A 325 6.72 -29.68 11.61
C GLN A 325 8.23 -29.48 11.57
N ASN A 326 8.95 -30.49 11.06
CA ASN A 326 10.38 -30.40 10.82
C ASN A 326 10.65 -29.97 9.38
N HIS A 327 11.47 -28.94 9.23
CA HIS A 327 12.09 -28.53 7.99
C HIS A 327 13.46 -29.24 7.78
N VAL A 328 14.25 -28.76 6.84
CA VAL A 328 15.58 -29.33 6.54
C VAL A 328 16.56 -29.09 7.70
N LYS A 329 17.04 -30.15 8.31
CA LYS A 329 18.06 -30.08 9.39
C LYS A 329 19.43 -29.72 8.83
N ILE A 330 20.08 -28.74 9.44
CA ILE A 330 21.48 -28.35 9.19
C ILE A 330 22.30 -28.70 10.42
N THR A 331 23.44 -29.41 10.24
CA THR A 331 24.27 -29.82 11.37
C THR A 331 25.01 -28.63 11.98
N GLN A 332 25.23 -28.64 13.29
CA GLN A 332 25.94 -27.57 14.02
C GLN A 332 27.33 -27.32 13.45
N HIS A 333 28.08 -28.37 13.11
CA HIS A 333 29.41 -28.24 12.48
C HIS A 333 29.31 -27.42 11.17
N LYS A 334 28.30 -27.68 10.33
CA LYS A 334 28.13 -26.95 9.07
C LYS A 334 27.72 -25.50 9.32
N ILE A 335 26.85 -25.27 10.32
CA ILE A 335 26.45 -23.90 10.73
C ILE A 335 27.70 -23.13 11.14
N GLN A 336 28.49 -23.67 12.10
CA GLN A 336 29.67 -22.99 12.64
C GLN A 336 30.71 -22.69 11.56
N LYS A 337 31.08 -23.69 10.74
CA LYS A 337 32.03 -23.51 9.63
C LYS A 337 31.57 -22.45 8.62
N THR A 338 30.25 -22.35 8.36
CA THR A 338 29.70 -21.34 7.46
C THR A 338 29.71 -19.94 8.09
N LEU A 339 29.42 -19.83 9.39
CA LEU A 339 29.49 -18.56 10.13
C LEU A 339 30.91 -18.04 10.22
N GLU A 340 31.91 -18.88 10.45
CA GLU A 340 33.32 -18.49 10.46
C GLU A 340 33.72 -17.89 9.10
N ARG A 341 33.38 -18.57 8.00
CA ARG A 341 33.63 -18.06 6.63
C ARG A 341 32.90 -16.74 6.34
N TYR A 342 31.65 -16.64 6.79
CA TYR A 342 30.86 -15.43 6.63
C TYR A 342 31.48 -14.25 7.36
N GLN A 343 31.87 -14.43 8.63
CA GLN A 343 32.52 -13.43 9.46
C GLN A 343 33.87 -12.98 8.88
N ALA A 344 34.69 -13.95 8.42
CA ALA A 344 35.98 -13.65 7.76
C ALA A 344 35.79 -12.82 6.49
N ARG A 345 34.76 -13.12 5.68
CA ARG A 345 34.47 -12.38 4.45
C ARG A 345 34.02 -10.94 4.70
N ILE A 346 33.25 -10.71 5.78
CA ILE A 346 32.69 -9.38 6.08
C ILE A 346 33.61 -8.55 6.98
N GLY A 347 34.59 -9.17 7.64
CA GLY A 347 35.49 -8.50 8.59
C GLY A 347 34.82 -8.13 9.93
N SER A 348 33.64 -8.73 10.24
CA SER A 348 32.89 -8.44 11.47
C SER A 348 32.43 -9.73 12.14
N ARG A 349 32.43 -9.71 13.49
CA ARG A 349 31.99 -10.87 14.29
C ARG A 349 30.54 -10.70 14.76
N LEU A 350 29.81 -11.81 14.78
CA LEU A 350 28.50 -11.91 15.42
C LEU A 350 28.66 -11.87 16.94
N THR A 351 27.82 -11.10 17.61
CA THR A 351 27.68 -11.20 19.08
C THR A 351 27.03 -12.51 19.47
N ASP A 352 27.07 -12.85 20.76
CA ASP A 352 26.43 -14.08 21.25
C ASP A 352 24.90 -14.06 21.06
N GLU A 353 24.25 -12.89 21.26
CA GLU A 353 22.82 -12.71 20.97
C GLU A 353 22.53 -12.95 19.48
N GLN A 354 23.34 -12.37 18.59
CA GLN A 354 23.18 -12.54 17.15
C GLN A 354 23.45 -13.99 16.71
N ARG A 355 24.43 -14.63 17.30
CA ARG A 355 24.74 -16.06 17.06
C ARG A 355 23.60 -16.97 17.51
N THR A 356 23.03 -16.70 18.67
CA THR A 356 21.84 -17.40 19.19
C THR A 356 20.64 -17.20 18.25
N ALA A 357 20.41 -15.98 17.79
CA ALA A 357 19.37 -15.66 16.82
C ALA A 357 19.55 -16.43 15.50
N VAL A 358 20.78 -16.48 14.96
CA VAL A 358 21.07 -17.27 13.74
C VAL A 358 20.79 -18.75 13.98
N ASN A 359 21.28 -19.34 15.09
CA ASN A 359 21.03 -20.75 15.41
C ASN A 359 19.52 -21.05 15.51
N HIS A 360 18.74 -20.13 16.10
CA HIS A 360 17.29 -20.28 16.22
C HIS A 360 16.60 -20.27 14.84
N VAL A 361 16.89 -19.28 13.99
CA VAL A 361 16.21 -19.18 12.69
C VAL A 361 16.64 -20.26 11.69
N VAL A 362 17.86 -20.82 11.80
CA VAL A 362 18.32 -21.94 10.96
C VAL A 362 17.98 -23.31 11.53
N SER A 363 17.28 -23.39 12.67
CA SER A 363 16.81 -24.63 13.28
C SER A 363 15.96 -25.45 12.32
N LYS A 364 15.68 -26.71 12.70
CA LYS A 364 14.81 -27.60 11.91
C LYS A 364 13.33 -27.22 11.93
N ASP A 365 12.91 -26.27 12.74
CA ASP A 365 11.51 -25.91 12.89
C ASP A 365 10.99 -25.22 11.62
N ALA A 366 9.76 -25.56 11.19
CA ALA A 366 9.20 -24.99 9.97
C ALA A 366 8.75 -23.51 10.13
N ILE A 367 8.61 -23.05 11.38
CA ILE A 367 8.37 -21.63 11.70
C ILE A 367 9.34 -21.20 12.81
N SER A 368 9.88 -20.01 12.71
CA SER A 368 10.74 -19.40 13.73
C SER A 368 10.48 -17.90 13.80
N CYS A 369 10.53 -17.34 15.01
CA CYS A 369 10.35 -15.90 15.23
C CYS A 369 11.63 -15.28 15.78
N LEU A 370 12.00 -14.14 15.19
CA LEU A 370 13.13 -13.31 15.60
C LEU A 370 12.62 -11.91 15.93
N VAL A 371 12.75 -11.50 17.18
CA VAL A 371 12.50 -10.14 17.61
C VAL A 371 13.84 -9.41 17.68
N GLY A 372 13.92 -8.24 17.05
CA GLY A 372 15.10 -7.40 17.18
C GLY A 372 14.71 -5.95 17.27
N ARG A 373 15.17 -5.27 18.31
CA ARG A 373 14.89 -3.85 18.52
C ARG A 373 15.52 -2.99 17.41
N ALA A 374 15.14 -1.71 17.36
CA ALA A 374 15.73 -0.78 16.40
C ALA A 374 17.25 -0.70 16.61
N GLY A 375 18.04 -0.91 15.53
CA GLY A 375 19.49 -0.77 15.58
C GLY A 375 20.28 -1.93 16.20
N THR A 376 19.66 -3.12 16.37
CA THR A 376 20.32 -4.30 16.96
C THR A 376 21.05 -5.21 15.97
N GLY A 377 21.07 -4.87 14.68
CA GLY A 377 21.77 -5.67 13.66
C GLY A 377 20.99 -6.89 13.17
N LYS A 378 19.64 -6.85 13.17
CA LYS A 378 18.78 -7.90 12.61
C LYS A 378 19.23 -8.35 11.21
N SER A 379 19.44 -7.40 10.32
CA SER A 379 19.81 -7.69 8.92
C SER A 379 21.18 -8.37 8.81
N PHE A 380 22.12 -8.06 9.70
CA PHE A 380 23.43 -8.72 9.77
C PHE A 380 23.27 -10.19 10.16
N SER A 381 22.43 -10.47 11.17
CA SER A 381 22.09 -11.85 11.58
C SER A 381 21.38 -12.62 10.48
N LEU A 382 20.45 -11.97 9.75
CA LEU A 382 19.76 -12.57 8.61
C LEU A 382 20.70 -12.86 7.43
N GLY A 383 21.71 -12.02 7.19
CA GLY A 383 22.75 -12.28 6.19
C GLY A 383 23.59 -13.53 6.54
N ALA A 384 23.93 -13.69 7.80
CA ALA A 384 24.61 -14.89 8.30
C ALA A 384 23.72 -16.14 8.15
N ALA A 385 22.44 -16.05 8.52
CA ALA A 385 21.47 -17.13 8.34
C ALA A 385 21.28 -17.50 6.86
N ASN A 386 21.21 -16.50 5.97
CA ASN A 386 21.13 -16.71 4.52
C ASN A 386 22.33 -17.49 3.98
N ALA A 387 23.54 -17.18 4.44
CA ALA A 387 24.74 -17.93 4.08
C ALA A 387 24.63 -19.41 4.52
N VAL A 388 24.09 -19.67 5.71
CA VAL A 388 23.86 -21.03 6.22
C VAL A 388 22.83 -21.78 5.37
N TRP A 389 21.67 -21.18 5.05
CA TRP A 389 20.65 -21.80 4.21
C TRP A 389 21.17 -22.10 2.80
N LYS A 390 21.85 -21.14 2.17
CA LYS A 390 22.48 -21.32 0.85
C LYS A 390 23.54 -22.42 0.86
N SER A 391 24.31 -22.57 1.95
CA SER A 391 25.29 -23.66 2.09
C SER A 391 24.67 -25.06 2.06
N LYS A 392 23.36 -25.17 2.37
CA LYS A 392 22.58 -26.41 2.30
C LYS A 392 21.81 -26.55 0.98
N GLY A 393 21.91 -25.57 0.08
CA GLY A 393 21.20 -25.53 -1.21
C GLY A 393 19.72 -25.19 -1.04
N LEU A 394 19.35 -24.45 0.00
CA LEU A 394 18.01 -23.91 0.19
C LEU A 394 17.87 -22.59 -0.57
N LYS A 395 16.71 -22.35 -1.16
CA LYS A 395 16.36 -21.10 -1.80
C LYS A 395 15.67 -20.19 -0.78
N VAL A 396 16.07 -18.93 -0.73
CA VAL A 396 15.59 -17.98 0.28
C VAL A 396 14.89 -16.82 -0.41
N TYR A 397 13.65 -16.55 -0.02
CA TYR A 397 12.85 -15.42 -0.47
C TYR A 397 12.59 -14.46 0.69
N GLY A 398 12.91 -13.21 0.49
CA GLY A 398 12.56 -12.14 1.42
C GLY A 398 11.23 -11.51 1.06
N ILE A 399 10.41 -11.22 2.07
CA ILE A 399 9.17 -10.48 1.90
C ILE A 399 9.03 -9.40 2.96
N ALA A 400 8.50 -8.24 2.57
CA ALA A 400 8.21 -7.15 3.50
C ALA A 400 6.96 -6.38 3.04
N LEU A 401 6.33 -5.65 3.95
CA LEU A 401 5.14 -4.87 3.62
C LEU A 401 5.44 -3.76 2.60
N MET A 402 6.57 -3.07 2.76
CA MET A 402 6.97 -1.94 1.93
C MET A 402 8.14 -2.28 1.01
N GLY A 403 8.15 -1.66 -0.19
CA GLY A 403 9.20 -1.86 -1.18
C GLY A 403 10.59 -1.46 -0.69
N VAL A 404 10.69 -0.38 0.10
CA VAL A 404 11.96 0.07 0.72
C VAL A 404 12.49 -0.97 1.71
N ALA A 405 11.64 -1.53 2.58
CA ALA A 405 12.03 -2.58 3.51
C ALA A 405 12.51 -3.85 2.78
N ALA A 406 11.82 -4.26 1.72
CA ALA A 406 12.26 -5.37 0.87
C ALA A 406 13.61 -5.09 0.20
N SER A 407 13.85 -3.86 -0.28
CA SER A 407 15.18 -3.45 -0.81
C SER A 407 16.26 -3.49 0.25
N GLY A 408 15.94 -2.96 1.43
CA GLY A 408 16.85 -2.98 2.58
C GLY A 408 17.27 -4.39 2.96
N LEU A 409 16.34 -5.34 3.00
CA LEU A 409 16.60 -6.75 3.27
C LEU A 409 17.49 -7.38 2.18
N ASN A 410 17.22 -7.07 0.90
CA ASN A 410 18.07 -7.54 -0.20
C ASN A 410 19.49 -7.00 -0.08
N LYS A 411 19.65 -5.69 0.14
CA LYS A 411 20.95 -5.02 0.20
C LYS A 411 21.76 -5.44 1.42
N SER A 412 21.13 -5.54 2.60
CA SER A 412 21.81 -5.80 3.87
C SER A 412 22.03 -7.27 4.20
N ALA A 413 21.13 -8.17 3.78
CA ALA A 413 21.19 -9.61 4.07
C ALA A 413 21.46 -10.47 2.83
N GLY A 414 21.52 -9.89 1.62
CA GLY A 414 21.71 -10.62 0.37
C GLY A 414 20.59 -11.62 0.07
N ILE A 415 19.35 -11.32 0.54
CA ILE A 415 18.15 -12.12 0.32
C ILE A 415 17.32 -11.47 -0.77
N GLU A 416 17.08 -12.16 -1.87
CA GLU A 416 16.18 -11.69 -2.93
C GLU A 416 14.79 -11.41 -2.34
N SER A 417 14.34 -10.16 -2.43
CA SER A 417 13.19 -9.70 -1.65
C SER A 417 12.18 -8.92 -2.50
N SER A 418 10.91 -9.10 -2.17
CA SER A 418 9.77 -8.41 -2.78
C SER A 418 8.76 -7.96 -1.72
N THR A 419 7.75 -7.20 -2.15
CA THR A 419 6.62 -6.91 -1.25
C THR A 419 5.77 -8.16 -1.04
N ILE A 420 5.07 -8.24 0.11
CA ILE A 420 4.14 -9.34 0.42
C ILE A 420 3.11 -9.51 -0.71
N GLU A 421 2.57 -8.43 -1.24
CA GLU A 421 1.58 -8.47 -2.33
C GLU A 421 2.18 -9.03 -3.63
N SER A 422 3.39 -8.59 -4.00
CA SER A 422 4.10 -9.12 -5.18
C SER A 422 4.43 -10.60 -5.03
N PHE A 423 4.84 -11.03 -3.84
CA PHE A 423 5.11 -12.44 -3.55
C PHE A 423 3.83 -13.28 -3.64
N ARG A 424 2.73 -12.83 -3.02
CA ARG A 424 1.43 -13.50 -3.10
C ARG A 424 0.95 -13.66 -4.54
N TYR A 425 1.02 -12.58 -5.31
CA TYR A 425 0.71 -12.61 -6.74
C TYR A 425 1.55 -13.66 -7.48
N SER A 426 2.86 -13.69 -7.26
CA SER A 426 3.77 -14.62 -7.92
C SER A 426 3.50 -16.08 -7.55
N VAL A 427 3.13 -16.36 -6.29
CA VAL A 427 2.75 -17.71 -5.84
C VAL A 427 1.39 -18.13 -6.43
N GLN A 428 0.39 -17.25 -6.38
CA GLN A 428 -0.96 -17.54 -6.90
C GLN A 428 -0.96 -17.80 -8.42
N ASN A 429 -0.12 -17.09 -9.17
CA ASN A 429 -0.01 -17.26 -10.62
C ASN A 429 1.04 -18.32 -11.04
N GLY A 430 1.60 -19.07 -10.09
CA GLY A 430 2.55 -20.16 -10.37
C GLY A 430 3.92 -19.71 -10.88
N ILE A 431 4.22 -18.38 -10.84
CA ILE A 431 5.54 -17.81 -11.16
C ILE A 431 6.58 -18.31 -10.15
N ILE A 432 6.20 -18.33 -8.87
CA ILE A 432 6.96 -18.93 -7.79
C ILE A 432 6.23 -20.20 -7.35
N LYS A 433 6.90 -21.36 -7.51
CA LYS A 433 6.42 -22.65 -7.00
C LYS A 433 7.20 -22.98 -5.76
N LEU A 434 6.58 -22.78 -4.60
CA LEU A 434 7.18 -23.07 -3.31
C LEU A 434 7.29 -24.57 -3.06
N SER A 435 8.33 -24.96 -2.32
CA SER A 435 8.64 -26.35 -1.96
C SER A 435 9.26 -26.42 -0.56
N LYS A 436 9.45 -27.65 -0.05
CA LYS A 436 10.16 -27.91 1.20
C LYS A 436 11.63 -27.41 1.20
N ARG A 437 12.20 -27.05 0.07
CA ARG A 437 13.56 -26.50 -0.03
C ARG A 437 13.62 -24.98 -0.01
N ASP A 438 12.51 -24.35 0.28
CA ASP A 438 12.40 -22.89 0.29
C ASP A 438 12.27 -22.36 1.72
N VAL A 439 12.88 -21.21 1.95
CA VAL A 439 12.79 -20.44 3.19
C VAL A 439 12.22 -19.06 2.86
N ILE A 440 11.15 -18.69 3.52
CA ILE A 440 10.54 -17.37 3.40
C ILE A 440 10.89 -16.56 4.64
N VAL A 441 11.56 -15.42 4.45
CA VAL A 441 11.90 -14.47 5.51
C VAL A 441 10.98 -13.28 5.39
N MET A 442 10.07 -13.12 6.34
CA MET A 442 9.17 -11.96 6.42
C MET A 442 9.79 -10.94 7.37
N ASP A 443 10.27 -9.82 6.83
CA ASP A 443 10.78 -8.71 7.64
C ASP A 443 9.67 -7.70 7.93
N GLU A 444 9.82 -6.94 9.01
CA GLU A 444 8.83 -6.01 9.57
C GLU A 444 7.45 -6.69 9.79
N ALA A 445 7.46 -7.96 10.24
CA ALA A 445 6.25 -8.76 10.44
C ALA A 445 5.24 -8.11 11.41
N GLY A 446 5.72 -7.26 12.34
CA GLY A 446 4.87 -6.49 13.27
C GLY A 446 3.90 -5.52 12.60
N MET A 447 4.14 -5.14 11.35
CA MET A 447 3.26 -4.27 10.57
C MET A 447 2.29 -5.02 9.65
N THR A 448 2.36 -6.34 9.60
CA THR A 448 1.54 -7.16 8.72
C THR A 448 0.18 -7.42 9.37
N ASP A 449 -0.90 -7.07 8.67
CA ASP A 449 -2.27 -7.31 9.13
C ASP A 449 -2.63 -8.81 9.10
N SER A 450 -3.70 -9.17 9.79
CA SER A 450 -4.15 -10.57 9.93
C SER A 450 -4.46 -11.22 8.59
N VAL A 451 -5.00 -10.47 7.61
CA VAL A 451 -5.36 -11.01 6.28
C VAL A 451 -4.12 -11.38 5.48
N ALA A 452 -3.11 -10.49 5.48
CA ALA A 452 -1.85 -10.74 4.78
C ALA A 452 -1.04 -11.84 5.49
N MET A 453 -1.03 -11.87 6.83
CA MET A 453 -0.37 -12.89 7.63
C MET A 453 -0.95 -14.28 7.36
N GLU A 454 -2.28 -14.41 7.36
CA GLU A 454 -2.96 -15.69 7.06
C GLU A 454 -2.60 -16.20 5.68
N ALA A 455 -2.65 -15.33 4.67
CA ALA A 455 -2.35 -15.72 3.30
C ALA A 455 -0.91 -16.23 3.13
N VAL A 456 0.07 -15.61 3.78
CA VAL A 456 1.47 -16.07 3.75
C VAL A 456 1.62 -17.39 4.50
N LEU A 457 1.07 -17.50 5.71
CA LEU A 457 1.12 -18.74 6.50
C LEU A 457 0.51 -19.92 5.74
N ASN A 458 -0.65 -19.73 5.11
CA ASN A 458 -1.30 -20.76 4.29
C ASN A 458 -0.40 -21.21 3.13
N ALA A 459 0.16 -20.30 2.35
CA ALA A 459 1.01 -20.61 1.21
C ALA A 459 2.28 -21.39 1.63
N VAL A 460 2.93 -20.94 2.72
CA VAL A 460 4.14 -21.57 3.24
C VAL A 460 3.84 -22.95 3.85
N HIS A 461 2.76 -23.06 4.62
CA HIS A 461 2.37 -24.34 5.23
C HIS A 461 2.01 -25.40 4.18
N GLN A 462 1.21 -25.05 3.15
CA GLN A 462 0.82 -25.95 2.07
C GLN A 462 2.04 -26.46 1.28
N SER A 463 3.05 -25.64 1.06
CA SER A 463 4.28 -25.98 0.35
C SER A 463 5.30 -26.74 1.22
N LYS A 464 5.05 -26.85 2.53
CA LYS A 464 6.00 -27.39 3.54
C LYS A 464 7.32 -26.62 3.59
N ALA A 465 7.33 -25.36 3.14
CA ALA A 465 8.48 -24.47 3.25
C ALA A 465 8.67 -23.97 4.69
N LYS A 466 9.80 -23.32 4.95
CA LYS A 466 10.08 -22.69 6.25
C LYS A 466 9.67 -21.22 6.21
N LEU A 467 9.05 -20.75 7.30
CA LEU A 467 8.76 -19.34 7.54
C LEU A 467 9.62 -18.80 8.68
N VAL A 468 10.25 -17.67 8.46
CA VAL A 468 10.97 -16.90 9.48
C VAL A 468 10.30 -15.53 9.59
N LEU A 469 9.64 -15.29 10.71
CA LEU A 469 9.02 -14.02 11.03
C LEU A 469 10.02 -13.14 11.78
N VAL A 470 10.32 -11.98 11.23
CA VAL A 470 11.28 -11.03 11.80
C VAL A 470 10.58 -9.68 12.00
N GLY A 471 10.73 -9.09 13.19
CA GLY A 471 10.09 -7.81 13.45
C GLY A 471 10.36 -7.28 14.84
N ASP A 472 9.69 -6.18 15.14
CA ASP A 472 9.69 -5.55 16.45
C ASP A 472 8.25 -5.16 16.79
N HIS A 473 7.63 -5.88 17.71
CA HIS A 473 6.23 -5.66 18.10
C HIS A 473 5.99 -4.34 18.88
N ALA A 474 7.06 -3.67 19.32
CA ALA A 474 6.98 -2.36 19.96
C ALA A 474 6.95 -1.20 18.94
N GLN A 475 7.32 -1.45 17.68
CA GLN A 475 7.26 -0.47 16.61
C GLN A 475 5.82 -0.25 16.10
N LEU A 476 5.68 0.29 14.88
CA LEU A 476 4.37 0.61 14.33
C LEU A 476 3.48 -0.62 14.19
N GLN A 477 2.21 -0.41 14.44
CA GLN A 477 1.17 -1.44 14.30
C GLN A 477 0.66 -1.49 12.86
N PRO A 478 0.03 -2.61 12.43
CA PRO A 478 -0.58 -2.73 11.11
C PRO A 478 -1.62 -1.63 10.86
N VAL A 479 -1.71 -1.13 9.63
CA VAL A 479 -2.81 -0.25 9.21
C VAL A 479 -4.10 -1.05 9.05
N GLY A 480 -4.01 -2.27 8.51
CA GLY A 480 -5.13 -3.22 8.40
C GLY A 480 -5.51 -3.88 9.73
N PRO A 481 -6.48 -4.80 9.74
CA PRO A 481 -7.03 -5.41 10.95
C PRO A 481 -6.04 -6.33 11.67
N GLY A 482 -6.07 -6.30 13.00
CA GLY A 482 -5.35 -7.20 13.89
C GLY A 482 -3.85 -6.95 14.03
N ALA A 483 -3.24 -7.61 15.00
CA ALA A 483 -1.81 -7.54 15.32
C ALA A 483 -1.29 -8.95 15.66
N THR A 484 -1.47 -9.87 14.75
CA THR A 484 -1.26 -11.32 14.95
C THR A 484 0.20 -11.70 15.16
N PHE A 485 1.18 -10.89 14.72
CA PHE A 485 2.59 -11.17 14.96
C PHE A 485 2.89 -11.33 16.46
N ARG A 486 2.36 -10.41 17.30
CA ARG A 486 2.52 -10.51 18.75
C ARG A 486 1.92 -11.81 19.31
N ALA A 487 0.70 -12.17 18.89
CA ALA A 487 0.05 -13.39 19.32
C ALA A 487 0.84 -14.65 18.89
N ILE A 488 1.42 -14.65 17.69
CA ILE A 488 2.30 -15.74 17.23
C ILE A 488 3.55 -15.81 18.11
N LEU A 489 4.22 -14.69 18.41
CA LEU A 489 5.41 -14.66 19.29
C LEU A 489 5.13 -15.30 20.65
N GLU A 490 4.02 -14.93 21.27
CA GLU A 490 3.62 -15.44 22.58
C GLU A 490 3.30 -16.95 22.52
N ARG A 491 2.76 -17.42 21.41
CA ARG A 491 2.33 -18.81 21.25
C ARG A 491 3.46 -19.79 20.95
N ILE A 492 4.34 -19.43 20.01
CA ILE A 492 5.38 -20.34 19.54
C ILE A 492 6.78 -20.04 20.09
N GLY A 493 6.95 -18.90 20.79
CA GLY A 493 8.22 -18.44 21.31
C GLY A 493 9.05 -17.70 20.26
N PHE A 494 10.09 -17.02 20.73
CA PHE A 494 10.99 -16.22 19.88
C PHE A 494 12.38 -16.10 20.53
N VAL A 495 13.36 -15.69 19.73
CA VAL A 495 14.65 -15.19 20.23
C VAL A 495 14.68 -13.68 20.01
N GLU A 496 15.22 -12.94 20.98
CA GLU A 496 15.31 -11.49 20.95
C GLU A 496 16.77 -11.02 20.89
N ILE A 497 17.07 -10.06 20.01
CA ILE A 497 18.32 -9.31 20.01
C ILE A 497 18.06 -7.96 20.64
N GLN A 498 18.67 -7.68 21.79
CA GLN A 498 18.41 -6.49 22.61
C GLN A 498 19.52 -5.44 22.52
N THR A 499 20.77 -5.85 22.25
CA THR A 499 21.91 -4.94 22.23
C THR A 499 21.81 -3.97 21.06
N VAL A 500 21.64 -2.68 21.37
CA VAL A 500 21.52 -1.60 20.39
C VAL A 500 22.91 -1.08 20.01
N PHE A 501 23.18 -1.03 18.69
CA PHE A 501 24.45 -0.56 18.12
C PHE A 501 24.32 0.74 17.32
N ARG A 502 23.10 1.18 17.01
CA ARG A 502 22.87 2.31 16.10
C ARG A 502 23.37 3.63 16.67
N GLN A 503 23.00 3.98 17.89
CA GLN A 503 23.39 5.23 18.53
C GLN A 503 24.83 5.15 19.02
N LYS A 504 25.60 6.24 18.81
CA LYS A 504 26.98 6.35 19.28
C LYS A 504 27.05 6.52 20.79
N GLU A 505 26.21 7.39 21.33
CA GLU A 505 26.14 7.71 22.75
C GLU A 505 25.43 6.62 23.57
N GLU A 506 25.97 6.27 24.71
CA GLU A 506 25.43 5.22 25.57
C GLU A 506 24.07 5.56 26.14
N TRP A 507 23.88 6.79 26.62
CA TRP A 507 22.59 7.24 27.14
C TRP A 507 21.47 7.20 26.09
N GLN A 508 21.79 7.44 24.82
CA GLN A 508 20.82 7.33 23.71
C GLN A 508 20.46 5.87 23.42
N ARG A 509 21.42 4.95 23.53
CA ARG A 509 21.13 3.49 23.45
C ARG A 509 20.20 3.05 24.55
N GLU A 510 20.43 3.53 25.78
CA GLU A 510 19.54 3.26 26.91
C GLU A 510 18.15 3.86 26.71
N ALA A 511 18.05 5.12 26.28
CA ALA A 511 16.77 5.74 25.95
C ALA A 511 16.02 4.95 24.87
N THR A 512 16.72 4.47 23.83
CA THR A 512 16.14 3.61 22.77
C THR A 512 15.60 2.28 23.37
N LYS A 513 16.32 1.66 24.31
CA LYS A 513 15.86 0.48 25.03
C LYS A 513 14.60 0.78 25.87
N GLU A 514 14.55 1.93 26.52
CA GLU A 514 13.38 2.36 27.30
C GLU A 514 12.16 2.59 26.41
N PHE A 515 12.33 3.28 25.27
CA PHE A 515 11.26 3.42 24.27
C PHE A 515 10.72 2.04 23.85
N SER A 516 11.62 1.09 23.55
CA SER A 516 11.23 -0.25 23.12
C SER A 516 10.47 -1.05 24.18
N LYS A 517 10.69 -0.77 25.46
CA LYS A 517 9.99 -1.38 26.59
C LYS A 517 8.71 -0.60 26.98
N GLY A 518 8.43 0.52 26.30
CA GLY A 518 7.27 1.37 26.58
C GLY A 518 7.46 2.35 27.75
N PHE A 519 8.68 2.51 28.25
CA PHE A 519 9.04 3.54 29.25
C PHE A 519 9.31 4.90 28.58
N THR A 520 8.35 5.31 27.73
CA THR A 520 8.48 6.51 26.88
C THR A 520 8.71 7.78 27.69
N LYS A 521 8.08 7.90 28.88
CA LYS A 521 8.25 9.06 29.77
C LYS A 521 9.71 9.19 30.21
N SER A 522 10.29 8.16 30.77
CA SER A 522 11.69 8.13 31.26
C SER A 522 12.67 8.38 30.09
N ALA A 523 12.39 7.79 28.90
CA ALA A 523 13.23 8.01 27.76
C ALA A 523 13.25 9.48 27.29
N ILE A 524 12.09 10.17 27.26
CA ILE A 524 12.01 11.60 26.92
C ILE A 524 12.69 12.46 27.99
N GLU A 525 12.58 12.11 29.27
CA GLU A 525 13.26 12.82 30.35
C GLU A 525 14.78 12.81 30.15
N LYS A 526 15.38 11.73 29.70
CA LYS A 526 16.81 11.70 29.35
C LYS A 526 17.17 12.71 28.26
N TYR A 527 16.36 12.83 27.22
CA TYR A 527 16.55 13.86 26.16
C TYR A 527 16.36 15.27 26.71
N GLU A 528 15.41 15.49 27.61
CA GLU A 528 15.16 16.77 28.25
C GLU A 528 16.35 17.19 29.13
N HIS A 529 16.86 16.30 29.99
CA HIS A 529 18.02 16.56 30.84
C HIS A 529 19.28 16.89 30.07
N GLN A 530 19.42 16.36 28.84
CA GLN A 530 20.54 16.67 27.94
C GLN A 530 20.31 17.93 27.09
N GLY A 531 19.17 18.64 27.27
CA GLY A 531 18.86 19.86 26.53
C GLY A 531 18.41 19.65 25.09
N PHE A 532 18.00 18.42 24.72
CA PHE A 532 17.55 18.08 23.37
C PHE A 532 16.05 18.22 23.15
N VAL A 533 15.27 18.63 24.16
CA VAL A 533 13.82 18.89 24.05
C VAL A 533 13.58 20.40 24.07
N HIS A 534 13.01 20.91 23.01
CA HIS A 534 12.66 22.31 22.81
C HIS A 534 11.15 22.46 22.90
N PHE A 535 10.67 23.24 23.87
CA PHE A 535 9.25 23.40 24.16
C PHE A 535 8.85 24.86 24.01
N GLU A 536 8.15 25.19 22.94
CA GLU A 536 7.86 26.56 22.53
C GLU A 536 6.40 26.94 22.79
N LYS A 537 6.07 28.23 22.66
CA LYS A 537 4.72 28.73 22.94
C LYS A 537 3.72 28.33 21.85
N THR A 538 4.10 28.41 20.60
CA THR A 538 3.21 28.14 19.46
C THR A 538 3.76 27.05 18.53
N GLU A 539 2.88 26.47 17.70
CA GLU A 539 3.27 25.53 16.64
C GLU A 539 4.32 26.16 15.70
N SER A 540 4.12 27.43 15.32
CA SER A 540 5.02 28.17 14.44
C SER A 540 6.41 28.37 15.07
N ASP A 541 6.47 28.77 16.37
CA ASP A 541 7.75 28.96 17.05
C ASP A 541 8.57 27.67 17.11
N ALA A 542 7.88 26.55 17.42
CA ALA A 542 8.51 25.23 17.48
C ALA A 542 9.06 24.78 16.12
N MET A 543 8.31 25.00 15.03
CA MET A 543 8.74 24.69 13.67
C MET A 543 9.88 25.61 13.23
N GLN A 544 9.81 26.92 13.50
CA GLN A 544 10.88 27.88 13.17
C GLN A 544 12.17 27.55 13.94
N LYS A 545 12.09 27.18 15.21
CA LYS A 545 13.24 26.75 16.00
C LYS A 545 13.86 25.46 15.44
N LEU A 546 13.03 24.49 15.06
CA LEU A 546 13.48 23.28 14.37
C LEU A 546 14.23 23.64 13.10
N VAL A 547 13.63 24.46 12.24
CA VAL A 547 14.25 24.95 11.01
C VAL A 547 15.54 25.72 11.30
N GLY A 548 15.57 26.54 12.38
CA GLY A 548 16.75 27.25 12.86
C GLY A 548 17.93 26.30 13.17
N HIS A 549 17.69 25.22 13.88
CA HIS A 549 18.70 24.21 14.24
C HIS A 549 19.10 23.28 13.09
N TRP A 550 18.21 23.07 12.12
CA TRP A 550 18.51 22.23 10.96
C TRP A 550 19.52 22.92 10.03
N SER A 551 20.51 22.18 9.56
CA SER A 551 21.53 22.67 8.64
C SER A 551 21.51 21.89 7.33
N ALA A 552 21.51 22.58 6.21
CA ALA A 552 21.52 21.99 4.88
C ALA A 552 22.83 21.26 4.57
N LYS A 553 23.97 21.70 5.12
CA LYS A 553 25.27 21.00 4.96
C LYS A 553 25.19 19.53 5.42
N ASN A 554 24.26 19.23 6.35
CA ASN A 554 24.00 17.89 6.85
C ASN A 554 22.69 17.29 6.31
N SER A 555 22.07 17.89 5.28
CA SER A 555 20.74 17.47 4.78
C SER A 555 20.70 16.02 4.30
N LEU A 556 21.82 15.50 3.81
CA LEU A 556 21.94 14.11 3.35
C LEU A 556 22.00 13.11 4.52
N CYS A 557 22.45 13.57 5.68
CA CYS A 557 22.61 12.75 6.88
C CYS A 557 21.57 13.10 7.94
N SER A 558 20.58 13.93 7.61
CA SER A 558 19.56 14.44 8.54
C SER A 558 18.15 14.14 8.03
N LEU A 559 17.24 13.83 8.96
CA LEU A 559 15.84 13.59 8.65
C LEU A 559 14.93 14.35 9.61
N VAL A 560 14.02 15.14 9.07
CA VAL A 560 12.97 15.82 9.83
C VAL A 560 11.71 14.96 9.84
N LEU A 561 11.14 14.72 11.01
CA LEU A 561 10.00 13.83 11.21
C LEU A 561 8.84 14.52 11.89
N ALA A 562 7.65 14.31 11.36
CA ALA A 562 6.39 14.68 12.00
C ALA A 562 5.35 13.55 11.85
N HIS A 563 4.24 13.64 12.57
CA HIS A 563 3.19 12.63 12.49
C HIS A 563 2.18 12.94 11.39
N ARG A 564 1.71 14.19 11.29
CA ARG A 564 0.65 14.60 10.35
C ARG A 564 1.24 15.05 9.02
N ASN A 565 0.58 14.69 7.90
CA ASN A 565 0.97 15.18 6.57
C ASN A 565 0.94 16.72 6.46
N LYS A 566 0.01 17.41 7.16
CA LYS A 566 -0.02 18.87 7.22
C LYS A 566 1.32 19.42 7.72
N ASP A 567 1.81 18.91 8.85
CA ASP A 567 3.04 19.37 9.48
C ASP A 567 4.26 19.08 8.60
N VAL A 568 4.26 17.89 7.97
CA VAL A 568 5.32 17.52 7.02
C VAL A 568 5.37 18.46 5.83
N ASN A 569 4.23 18.83 5.26
CA ASN A 569 4.17 19.76 4.13
C ASN A 569 4.67 21.15 4.53
N GLU A 570 4.25 21.66 5.69
CA GLU A 570 4.68 22.96 6.22
C GLU A 570 6.18 22.96 6.50
N LEU A 571 6.71 21.95 7.17
CA LEU A 571 8.14 21.78 7.41
C LEU A 571 8.95 21.68 6.12
N ASN A 572 8.46 20.97 5.11
CA ASN A 572 9.12 20.90 3.80
C ASN A 572 9.24 22.27 3.15
N GLN A 573 8.20 23.10 3.22
CA GLN A 573 8.22 24.46 2.69
C GLN A 573 9.20 25.36 3.46
N LEU A 574 9.17 25.32 4.79
CA LEU A 574 10.05 26.13 5.64
C LEU A 574 11.53 25.75 5.45
N LEU A 575 11.84 24.46 5.39
CA LEU A 575 13.20 23.97 5.19
C LEU A 575 13.73 24.32 3.80
N ARG A 576 12.89 24.22 2.78
CA ARG A 576 13.24 24.63 1.42
C ARG A 576 13.47 26.13 1.35
N GLN A 577 12.59 26.95 1.95
CA GLN A 577 12.74 28.40 1.99
C GLN A 577 14.05 28.81 2.65
N LYS A 578 14.40 28.18 3.79
CA LYS A 578 15.71 28.43 4.44
C LYS A 578 16.89 28.20 3.49
N ARG A 579 16.84 27.15 2.66
CA ARG A 579 17.92 26.90 1.67
C ARG A 579 17.96 27.94 0.58
N ILE A 580 16.81 28.48 0.16
CA ILE A 580 16.73 29.58 -0.79
C ILE A 580 17.33 30.86 -0.18
N ASP A 581 16.96 31.17 1.06
CA ASP A 581 17.44 32.36 1.80
C ASP A 581 18.97 32.29 2.01
N LEU A 582 19.51 31.10 2.20
CA LEU A 582 20.96 30.84 2.29
C LEU A 582 21.65 30.75 0.91
N GLN A 583 20.91 30.94 -0.19
CA GLN A 583 21.43 30.85 -1.57
C GLN A 583 22.02 29.46 -1.93
N GLU A 584 21.62 28.39 -1.23
CA GLU A 584 22.07 27.03 -1.51
C GLU A 584 21.33 26.40 -2.68
N ILE A 585 20.08 26.82 -2.90
CA ILE A 585 19.21 26.41 -4.02
C ILE A 585 18.48 27.63 -4.57
N SER A 586 18.04 27.56 -5.83
CA SER A 586 17.25 28.63 -6.45
C SER A 586 15.74 28.45 -6.15
N GLN A 587 14.91 29.42 -6.55
CA GLN A 587 13.46 29.32 -6.53
C GLN A 587 12.97 28.13 -7.36
N GLY A 588 13.71 27.77 -8.42
CA GLY A 588 13.43 26.65 -9.30
C GLY A 588 12.29 26.94 -10.30
N HIS A 589 11.86 25.87 -10.97
CA HIS A 589 10.85 25.90 -12.02
C HIS A 589 9.62 25.09 -11.60
N GLU A 590 8.45 25.50 -12.05
CA GLU A 590 7.20 24.82 -11.76
C GLU A 590 7.17 23.42 -12.35
N VAL A 591 6.75 22.44 -11.53
CA VAL A 591 6.58 21.04 -11.92
C VAL A 591 5.36 20.45 -11.24
N ASN A 592 4.61 19.65 -11.97
CA ASN A 592 3.50 18.90 -11.40
C ASN A 592 4.01 17.79 -10.50
N SER A 593 3.49 17.75 -9.28
CA SER A 593 3.75 16.69 -8.31
C SER A 593 2.43 16.07 -7.82
N ARG A 594 2.51 14.99 -7.04
CA ARG A 594 1.30 14.34 -6.50
C ARG A 594 0.40 15.27 -5.69
N ASN A 595 0.97 16.26 -5.04
CA ASN A 595 0.25 17.15 -4.12
C ASN A 595 -0.07 18.52 -4.77
N GLY A 596 -0.01 18.62 -6.08
CA GLY A 596 -0.17 19.85 -6.85
C GLY A 596 1.17 20.35 -7.40
N THR A 597 1.17 21.55 -7.94
CA THR A 597 2.38 22.18 -8.50
C THR A 597 3.35 22.56 -7.39
N ILE A 598 4.62 22.21 -7.59
CA ILE A 598 5.74 22.59 -6.73
C ILE A 598 6.86 23.21 -7.58
N ASN A 599 7.74 23.97 -6.96
CA ASN A 599 8.94 24.48 -7.63
C ASN A 599 10.12 23.53 -7.40
N LEU A 600 10.83 23.15 -8.45
CA LEU A 600 11.97 22.23 -8.38
C LEU A 600 13.22 22.89 -8.89
N SER A 601 14.32 22.77 -8.13
CA SER A 601 15.64 23.28 -8.49
C SER A 601 16.73 22.23 -8.27
N LEU A 602 17.89 22.47 -8.86
CA LEU A 602 19.11 21.72 -8.55
C LEU A 602 19.35 21.71 -7.04
N GLY A 603 19.66 20.55 -6.47
CA GLY A 603 19.90 20.36 -5.04
C GLY A 603 18.64 20.14 -4.18
N ASP A 604 17.43 20.25 -4.74
CA ASP A 604 16.22 19.94 -3.99
C ASP A 604 16.18 18.49 -3.52
N LYS A 605 15.69 18.27 -2.31
CA LYS A 605 15.40 16.94 -1.78
C LYS A 605 13.98 16.54 -2.14
N ILE A 606 13.86 15.34 -2.70
CA ILE A 606 12.57 14.76 -3.08
C ILE A 606 12.36 13.38 -2.44
N LEU A 607 11.11 13.02 -2.29
CA LEU A 607 10.64 11.73 -1.81
C LEU A 607 9.73 11.10 -2.86
N PHE A 608 10.08 9.93 -3.37
CA PHE A 608 9.25 9.16 -4.27
C PHE A 608 8.09 8.50 -3.51
N LEU A 609 6.89 8.62 -4.04
CA LEU A 609 5.64 8.21 -3.36
C LEU A 609 5.02 6.94 -3.95
N LYS A 610 5.63 6.38 -5.02
CA LYS A 610 5.10 5.22 -5.73
C LYS A 610 6.21 4.40 -6.36
N ASN A 611 6.00 3.08 -6.39
CA ASN A 611 6.92 2.17 -7.07
C ASN A 611 6.82 2.35 -8.59
N ASN A 612 7.96 2.45 -9.26
CA ASN A 612 8.05 2.40 -10.72
C ASN A 612 9.23 1.49 -11.11
N LYS A 613 8.92 0.38 -11.80
CA LYS A 613 9.94 -0.62 -12.19
C LYS A 613 10.88 -0.09 -13.27
N THR A 614 10.37 0.69 -14.21
CA THR A 614 11.15 1.25 -15.33
C THR A 614 12.16 2.26 -14.81
N LEU A 615 11.74 3.19 -13.97
CA LEU A 615 12.63 4.12 -13.28
C LEU A 615 13.45 3.43 -12.17
N GLY A 616 13.00 2.26 -11.71
CA GLY A 616 13.60 1.53 -10.60
C GLY A 616 13.48 2.24 -9.26
N VAL A 617 12.48 3.09 -9.10
CA VAL A 617 12.18 3.77 -7.83
C VAL A 617 11.12 3.01 -7.04
N LYS A 618 11.13 3.20 -5.72
CA LYS A 618 10.16 2.64 -4.79
C LYS A 618 9.54 3.74 -3.94
N ASN A 619 8.32 3.50 -3.47
CA ASN A 619 7.68 4.38 -2.50
C ASN A 619 8.54 4.45 -1.23
N GLY A 620 8.91 5.66 -0.83
CA GLY A 620 9.79 5.93 0.30
C GLY A 620 11.26 6.16 -0.06
N HIS A 621 11.67 6.07 -1.34
CA HIS A 621 13.02 6.47 -1.74
C HIS A 621 13.20 7.98 -1.66
N PHE A 622 14.24 8.42 -0.96
CA PHE A 622 14.72 9.80 -0.97
C PHE A 622 15.75 9.99 -2.07
N ALA A 623 15.76 11.17 -2.66
CA ALA A 623 16.73 11.52 -3.69
C ALA A 623 17.04 13.02 -3.67
N GLU A 624 18.17 13.39 -4.24
CA GLU A 624 18.61 14.77 -4.47
C GLU A 624 18.57 15.06 -5.97
N VAL A 625 17.98 16.18 -6.35
CA VAL A 625 17.90 16.63 -7.74
C VAL A 625 19.28 17.09 -8.18
N THR A 626 19.85 16.44 -9.21
CA THR A 626 21.18 16.72 -9.75
C THR A 626 21.14 17.51 -11.05
N HIS A 627 20.02 17.53 -11.74
CA HIS A 627 19.82 18.29 -12.97
C HIS A 627 18.34 18.58 -13.22
N VAL A 628 18.03 19.74 -13.81
CA VAL A 628 16.66 20.11 -14.22
C VAL A 628 16.70 20.64 -15.64
N ASN A 629 15.96 19.99 -16.54
CA ASN A 629 15.74 20.45 -17.92
C ASN A 629 14.37 21.15 -18.01
N PHE A 630 14.35 22.33 -18.57
CA PHE A 630 13.13 23.13 -18.72
C PHE A 630 13.02 23.72 -20.12
N SER A 631 11.80 24.01 -20.54
CA SER A 631 11.50 24.67 -21.80
C SER A 631 11.83 26.17 -21.75
N GLU A 632 11.80 26.83 -22.90
CA GLU A 632 11.93 28.32 -22.98
C GLU A 632 10.81 29.03 -22.20
N SER A 633 9.65 28.40 -22.02
CA SER A 633 8.55 28.90 -21.18
C SER A 633 8.73 28.66 -19.68
N GLY A 634 9.83 28.02 -19.24
CA GLY A 634 10.11 27.74 -17.84
C GLY A 634 9.43 26.48 -17.28
N LYS A 635 8.70 25.69 -18.10
CA LYS A 635 8.12 24.41 -17.66
C LYS A 635 9.24 23.35 -17.57
N VAL A 636 9.28 22.61 -16.46
CA VAL A 636 10.18 21.46 -16.31
C VAL A 636 9.76 20.34 -17.28
N LEU A 637 10.66 19.96 -18.18
CA LEU A 637 10.49 18.85 -19.13
C LEU A 637 10.94 17.52 -18.51
N SER A 638 12.09 17.54 -17.82
CA SER A 638 12.61 16.39 -17.09
C SER A 638 13.56 16.86 -15.99
N PHE A 639 13.77 16.02 -15.00
CA PHE A 639 14.83 16.22 -14.02
C PHE A 639 15.55 14.91 -13.73
N THR A 640 16.84 15.03 -13.37
CA THR A 640 17.64 13.90 -12.91
C THR A 640 17.80 13.99 -11.40
N ALA A 641 17.69 12.87 -10.72
CA ALA A 641 17.83 12.78 -9.28
C ALA A 641 18.70 11.58 -8.88
N MET A 642 19.55 11.78 -7.88
CA MET A 642 20.43 10.77 -7.31
C MET A 642 19.78 10.19 -6.04
N LEU A 643 19.61 8.87 -5.98
CA LEU A 643 19.04 8.21 -4.82
C LEU A 643 19.96 8.27 -3.60
N ASP A 644 19.42 8.60 -2.43
CA ASP A 644 20.18 8.62 -1.18
C ASP A 644 20.72 7.22 -0.79
N GLU A 645 19.97 6.17 -1.14
CA GLU A 645 20.36 4.78 -0.84
C GLU A 645 21.45 4.24 -1.78
N ASP A 646 21.56 4.77 -2.98
CA ASP A 646 22.52 4.34 -4.00
C ASP A 646 22.99 5.53 -4.83
N ARG A 647 24.02 6.20 -4.34
CA ARG A 647 24.60 7.38 -4.96
C ARG A 647 25.33 7.13 -6.28
N SER A 648 25.52 5.89 -6.67
CA SER A 648 26.03 5.56 -8.00
C SER A 648 24.94 5.58 -9.07
N ARG A 649 23.66 5.73 -8.66
CA ARG A 649 22.53 5.63 -9.54
C ARG A 649 21.76 6.94 -9.66
N GLU A 650 21.83 7.51 -10.83
CA GLU A 650 21.00 8.63 -11.25
C GLU A 650 19.74 8.12 -11.97
N ILE A 651 18.65 8.83 -11.78
CA ILE A 651 17.35 8.53 -12.34
C ILE A 651 16.81 9.77 -13.02
N THR A 652 16.52 9.68 -14.32
CA THR A 652 15.86 10.75 -15.06
C THR A 652 14.34 10.54 -15.00
N VAL A 653 13.65 11.55 -14.53
CA VAL A 653 12.20 11.58 -14.35
C VAL A 653 11.60 12.59 -15.31
N ASP A 654 10.65 12.16 -16.09
CA ASP A 654 9.73 12.99 -16.84
C ASP A 654 8.48 13.22 -15.99
N PRO A 655 8.19 14.46 -15.53
CA PRO A 655 7.07 14.74 -14.65
C PRO A 655 5.69 14.49 -15.29
N ASP A 656 5.60 14.57 -16.61
CA ASP A 656 4.35 14.31 -17.32
C ASP A 656 4.03 12.79 -17.33
N THR A 657 5.04 11.92 -17.23
CA THR A 657 4.88 10.46 -17.15
C THR A 657 4.93 9.92 -15.70
N TYR A 658 5.65 10.61 -14.82
CA TYR A 658 5.78 10.22 -13.40
C TYR A 658 5.89 11.44 -12.49
N HIS A 659 4.81 11.84 -11.84
CA HIS A 659 4.74 12.97 -10.91
C HIS A 659 4.51 12.53 -9.45
N HIS A 660 4.66 11.22 -9.13
CA HIS A 660 4.52 10.69 -7.78
C HIS A 660 5.74 10.97 -6.90
N PHE A 661 6.07 12.25 -6.72
CA PHE A 661 7.10 12.72 -5.80
C PHE A 661 6.60 13.96 -5.04
N THR A 662 7.32 14.32 -4.00
CA THR A 662 7.12 15.54 -3.20
C THR A 662 8.46 15.96 -2.63
N TYR A 663 8.53 17.11 -1.95
CA TYR A 663 9.73 17.46 -1.20
C TYR A 663 10.04 16.40 -0.14
N GLY A 664 11.33 16.14 0.06
CA GLY A 664 11.87 15.10 0.93
C GLY A 664 12.72 15.64 2.09
N TYR A 665 12.61 16.91 2.47
CA TYR A 665 13.31 17.47 3.63
C TYR A 665 12.71 16.96 4.93
N ALA A 666 11.39 16.82 4.98
CA ALA A 666 10.64 16.22 6.07
C ALA A 666 9.76 15.06 5.59
N ALA A 667 9.53 14.08 6.46
CA ALA A 667 8.67 12.93 6.17
C ALA A 667 7.81 12.54 7.39
N THR A 668 6.76 11.76 7.14
CA THR A 668 6.02 11.14 8.24
C THR A 668 6.84 10.02 8.88
N VAL A 669 6.59 9.77 10.19
CA VAL A 669 7.25 8.68 10.91
C VAL A 669 7.07 7.33 10.20
N HIS A 670 5.90 7.07 9.61
CA HIS A 670 5.64 5.84 8.85
C HIS A 670 6.57 5.71 7.63
N LYS A 671 6.80 6.79 6.90
CA LYS A 671 7.69 6.79 5.71
C LYS A 671 9.17 6.70 6.07
N SER A 672 9.55 7.04 7.30
CA SER A 672 10.93 6.91 7.79
C SER A 672 11.29 5.51 8.28
N GLN A 673 10.34 4.58 8.26
CA GLN A 673 10.61 3.23 8.75
C GLN A 673 11.67 2.54 7.88
N GLY A 674 12.62 1.87 8.52
CA GLY A 674 13.81 1.31 7.86
C GLY A 674 14.95 2.32 7.65
N ALA A 675 14.69 3.63 7.64
CA ALA A 675 15.74 4.65 7.48
C ALA A 675 16.66 4.71 8.71
N THR A 676 17.93 5.05 8.44
CA THR A 676 18.93 5.35 9.47
C THR A 676 19.70 6.58 9.01
N VAL A 677 19.77 7.60 9.86
CA VAL A 677 20.41 8.89 9.59
C VAL A 677 21.38 9.25 10.71
N ASP A 678 22.28 10.17 10.46
CA ASP A 678 23.18 10.62 11.52
C ASP A 678 22.43 11.52 12.51
N ASN A 679 21.59 12.44 12.01
CA ASN A 679 20.83 13.37 12.84
C ASN A 679 19.33 13.29 12.53
N SER A 680 18.49 13.38 13.56
CA SER A 680 17.03 13.49 13.40
C SER A 680 16.47 14.69 14.16
N PHE A 681 15.46 15.32 13.55
CA PHE A 681 14.72 16.45 14.10
C PHE A 681 13.26 16.07 14.15
N ILE A 682 12.68 15.99 15.35
CA ILE A 682 11.36 15.42 15.53
C ILE A 682 10.41 16.51 16.04
N TYR A 683 9.37 16.79 15.25
CA TYR A 683 8.29 17.66 15.65
C TYR A 683 7.17 16.85 16.31
N LEU A 684 7.03 16.96 17.63
CA LEU A 684 5.99 16.29 18.42
C LEU A 684 4.69 17.10 18.54
N GLY A 685 4.46 18.05 17.62
CA GLY A 685 3.21 18.80 17.57
C GLY A 685 2.04 17.97 17.03
N GLY A 686 0.83 18.48 17.26
CA GLY A 686 -0.40 17.83 16.83
C GLY A 686 -0.82 16.63 17.69
N ARG A 687 -2.08 16.24 17.50
CA ARG A 687 -2.63 15.07 18.23
C ARG A 687 -2.31 13.78 17.48
N GLY A 688 -2.26 12.66 18.20
CA GLY A 688 -2.12 11.32 17.62
C GLY A 688 -0.80 10.62 17.92
N TRP A 689 0.15 11.29 18.54
CA TRP A 689 1.38 10.66 19.02
C TRP A 689 1.09 9.56 20.06
N ASN A 690 1.89 8.50 20.00
CA ASN A 690 1.81 7.35 20.90
C ASN A 690 3.18 6.69 21.07
N LYS A 691 3.28 5.69 21.95
CA LYS A 691 4.54 4.98 22.25
C LYS A 691 5.26 4.45 21.01
N SER A 692 4.54 3.80 20.10
CA SER A 692 5.14 3.18 18.92
C SER A 692 5.67 4.22 17.93
N LEU A 693 4.92 5.31 17.69
CA LEU A 693 5.37 6.42 16.86
C LEU A 693 6.61 7.10 17.46
N ALA A 694 6.60 7.37 18.77
CA ALA A 694 7.75 7.94 19.46
C ALA A 694 8.97 7.03 19.36
N TYR A 695 8.81 5.75 19.63
CA TYR A 695 9.92 4.79 19.53
C TYR A 695 10.52 4.75 18.12
N VAL A 696 9.69 4.69 17.08
CA VAL A 696 10.19 4.69 15.69
C VAL A 696 10.91 6.00 15.37
N ALA A 697 10.33 7.16 15.68
CA ALA A 697 10.93 8.46 15.41
C ALA A 697 12.27 8.64 16.14
N MET A 698 12.26 8.39 17.46
CA MET A 698 13.40 8.60 18.37
C MET A 698 14.54 7.57 18.18
N SER A 699 14.34 6.54 17.37
CA SER A 699 15.34 5.51 17.11
C SER A 699 16.01 5.59 15.73
N ARG A 700 15.76 6.65 14.93
CA ARG A 700 16.32 6.76 13.56
C ARG A 700 17.76 7.25 13.51
N HIS A 701 18.19 8.08 14.43
CA HIS A 701 19.50 8.73 14.48
C HIS A 701 20.64 7.79 14.90
N LYS A 702 21.87 8.19 14.54
CA LYS A 702 23.12 7.61 15.04
C LYS A 702 23.81 8.56 16.03
N GLU A 703 23.77 9.87 15.75
CA GLU A 703 24.50 10.89 16.53
C GLU A 703 23.56 11.72 17.35
N ASN A 704 22.69 12.53 16.73
CA ASN A 704 21.82 13.46 17.45
C ASN A 704 20.35 13.31 17.10
N CYS A 705 19.52 13.52 18.12
CA CYS A 705 18.08 13.59 17.97
C CYS A 705 17.53 14.79 18.74
N GLN A 706 17.03 15.79 18.03
CA GLN A 706 16.44 17.01 18.58
C GLN A 706 14.92 16.90 18.53
N VAL A 707 14.25 17.27 19.60
CA VAL A 707 12.79 17.15 19.76
C VAL A 707 12.18 18.53 19.95
N TYR A 708 11.11 18.83 19.21
CA TYR A 708 10.41 20.11 19.23
C TYR A 708 8.93 19.90 19.49
N ALA A 709 8.37 20.66 20.41
CA ALA A 709 6.97 20.60 20.78
C ALA A 709 6.45 22.00 21.17
N ASP A 710 5.15 22.15 21.27
CA ASP A 710 4.49 23.43 21.53
C ASP A 710 3.41 23.34 22.61
N GLN A 711 3.13 24.51 23.26
CA GLN A 711 2.11 24.64 24.30
C GLN A 711 0.68 24.60 23.74
N ALA A 712 0.47 24.91 22.45
CA ALA A 712 -0.84 24.84 21.83
C ALA A 712 -1.33 23.39 21.71
N THR A 713 -0.40 22.46 21.49
CA THR A 713 -0.68 21.01 21.46
C THR A 713 -0.62 20.38 22.84
N HIS A 714 0.38 20.72 23.64
CA HIS A 714 0.67 20.13 24.95
C HIS A 714 0.77 21.23 25.99
N LYS A 715 -0.19 21.28 26.94
CA LYS A 715 -0.23 22.35 27.96
C LYS A 715 1.07 22.52 28.75
N SER A 716 1.84 21.45 28.91
CA SER A 716 3.12 21.40 29.62
C SER A 716 3.98 20.25 29.10
N ILE A 717 5.25 20.23 29.48
CA ILE A 717 6.17 19.15 29.13
C ILE A 717 5.73 17.81 29.76
N GLU A 718 5.11 17.84 30.93
CA GLU A 718 4.52 16.66 31.56
C GLU A 718 3.31 16.15 30.74
N SER A 719 2.49 17.07 30.23
CA SER A 719 1.39 16.72 29.33
C SER A 719 1.90 16.11 28.00
N LEU A 720 3.01 16.63 27.46
CA LEU A 720 3.70 16.04 26.32
C LEU A 720 4.10 14.59 26.61
N LYS A 721 4.84 14.35 27.71
CA LYS A 721 5.29 13.02 28.13
C LYS A 721 4.12 12.05 28.29
N TYR A 722 3.01 12.51 28.88
CA TYR A 722 1.79 11.73 29.05
C TYR A 722 1.15 11.39 27.70
N ASN A 723 1.01 12.37 26.80
CA ASN A 723 0.38 12.19 25.50
C ASN A 723 1.16 11.23 24.60
N VAL A 724 2.47 11.34 24.59
CA VAL A 724 3.35 10.47 23.81
C VAL A 724 3.44 9.05 24.42
N ASN A 725 3.18 8.91 25.72
CA ASN A 725 3.17 7.62 26.41
C ASN A 725 1.86 6.82 26.24
N ARG A 726 0.90 7.31 25.46
CA ARG A 726 -0.36 6.60 25.22
C ARG A 726 -0.10 5.26 24.52
N LYS A 727 -0.77 4.22 24.99
CA LYS A 727 -0.80 2.95 24.29
C LYS A 727 -1.61 3.11 22.99
N ALA A 728 -1.13 2.56 21.91
CA ALA A 728 -1.84 2.45 20.65
C ALA A 728 -1.62 1.04 20.09
N HIS A 729 -1.85 0.04 20.92
CA HIS A 729 -1.84 -1.34 20.44
C HIS A 729 -3.18 -1.65 19.79
N LYS A 730 -3.13 -2.18 18.58
CA LYS A 730 -4.27 -2.87 18.02
C LYS A 730 -4.46 -4.18 18.75
N ASP A 731 -5.69 -4.45 19.09
CA ASP A 731 -6.07 -5.72 19.66
C ASP A 731 -6.17 -6.77 18.54
N SER A 732 -5.85 -8.00 18.90
CA SER A 732 -6.13 -9.20 18.13
C SER A 732 -7.24 -9.97 18.84
N VAL A 733 -8.05 -10.70 18.12
CA VAL A 733 -9.00 -11.66 18.72
C VAL A 733 -8.28 -12.62 19.66
N LEU A 734 -7.03 -12.95 19.33
CA LEU A 734 -6.18 -13.85 20.12
C LEU A 734 -5.70 -13.25 21.45
N ASP A 735 -5.93 -11.98 21.70
CA ASP A 735 -5.65 -11.34 22.99
C ASP A 735 -6.73 -11.63 24.06
N TYR A 736 -7.91 -12.10 23.66
CA TYR A 736 -9.08 -12.23 24.51
C TYR A 736 -9.41 -13.66 25.03
N PRO A 737 -8.86 -14.77 24.52
CA PRO A 737 -8.87 -16.02 25.28
C PRO A 737 -8.23 -15.83 26.64
N LEU A 738 -8.75 -16.51 27.69
CA LEU A 738 -8.36 -16.29 29.08
C LEU A 738 -6.86 -16.18 29.32
N ALA A 739 -6.07 -17.11 28.73
CA ALA A 739 -4.61 -17.10 28.88
C ALA A 739 -3.91 -15.87 28.31
N PHE A 740 -4.50 -15.18 27.34
CA PHE A 740 -3.95 -13.97 26.74
C PHE A 740 -4.42 -12.72 27.48
N SER A 741 -5.66 -12.72 28.01
CA SER A 741 -6.21 -11.60 28.74
C SER A 741 -5.49 -11.36 30.06
N GLU A 742 -5.12 -12.42 30.78
CA GLU A 742 -4.33 -12.33 32.00
C GLU A 742 -3.01 -11.57 31.82
N ARG A 743 -2.30 -11.84 30.74
CA ARG A 743 -1.03 -11.17 30.42
C ARG A 743 -1.18 -9.69 30.12
N ARG A 744 -2.40 -9.25 29.78
CA ARG A 744 -2.71 -7.85 29.49
C ARG A 744 -3.33 -7.11 30.69
N GLY A 745 -3.48 -7.77 31.81
CA GLY A 745 -4.10 -7.20 33.01
C GLY A 745 -5.61 -6.96 32.87
N ILE A 746 -6.27 -7.68 31.95
CA ILE A 746 -7.73 -7.64 31.78
C ILE A 746 -8.34 -8.54 32.85
N ASN A 747 -9.34 -8.01 33.60
CA ASN A 747 -10.01 -8.79 34.65
C ASN A 747 -10.84 -9.92 34.07
N ASN A 748 -10.49 -11.18 34.40
CA ASN A 748 -11.08 -12.39 33.85
C ASN A 748 -12.41 -12.81 34.48
N GLU A 749 -12.72 -12.33 35.70
CA GLU A 749 -13.94 -12.77 36.42
C GLU A 749 -15.23 -12.43 35.67
N SER A 750 -15.27 -11.30 34.97
CA SER A 750 -16.40 -10.89 34.12
C SER A 750 -16.44 -11.58 32.75
N LEU A 751 -15.32 -12.16 32.30
CA LEU A 751 -15.20 -12.83 31.01
C LEU A 751 -15.77 -14.25 31.04
N ILE A 752 -15.56 -14.98 32.15
CA ILE A 752 -15.99 -16.38 32.31
C ILE A 752 -17.52 -16.50 32.24
N GLN A 753 -18.25 -15.49 32.71
CA GLN A 753 -19.72 -15.49 32.70
C GLN A 753 -20.36 -15.07 31.39
N LYS A 754 -19.62 -14.43 30.46
CA LYS A 754 -20.16 -13.78 29.25
C LYS A 754 -19.62 -14.33 27.93
N LEU A 755 -18.61 -15.20 27.96
CA LEU A 755 -18.11 -15.85 26.73
C LEU A 755 -19.12 -16.85 26.21
N PRO A 756 -19.48 -16.84 24.91
CA PRO A 756 -20.28 -17.92 24.33
C PRO A 756 -19.56 -19.25 24.54
N GLN A 757 -20.31 -20.31 24.84
CA GLN A 757 -19.78 -21.67 25.07
C GLN A 757 -18.93 -22.24 23.94
N VAL A 758 -18.90 -21.57 22.77
CA VAL A 758 -18.08 -21.91 21.60
C VAL A 758 -16.58 -21.70 21.78
N ILE A 759 -16.14 -20.98 22.83
CA ILE A 759 -14.69 -20.71 23.07
C ILE A 759 -14.08 -21.72 24.04
N THR A 760 -14.89 -22.54 24.70
CA THR A 760 -14.43 -23.52 25.70
C THR A 760 -14.25 -24.93 25.16
N GLU A 761 -14.54 -25.21 23.89
CA GLU A 761 -14.18 -26.42 23.14
C GLU A 761 -13.10 -26.06 22.09
#